data_b07895d86f397340850cf7b09845046f
#
_entry.id   b07895d86f397340850cf7b09845046f
#
_cell.length_a   1.000
_cell.length_b   1.000
_cell.length_c   1.000
_cell.angle_alpha   90.00
_cell.angle_beta   90.00
_cell.angle_gamma   90.00
#
_symmetry.space_group_name_H-M   'P 1'
#
loop_
_entity.id
_entity.type
_entity.pdbx_description
1 polymer ?
#
loop_
_entity_poly.entity_id
_entity_poly.type
_entity_poly.pdbx_seq_one_letter_code
_entity_poly.pdbx_strand_id
1 'polypeptide(L)'
;MTEIEFKRENEYLSNVRELITDLIVDKNKSISKSTESIYEQKKFLWDNSSDYTDEELVGSMNEVDLNTKITSFDLIQLNKYKQSLNSPYFAKVVFEDKEYNEIMNIYIGICTIEKNHDYYVFDWRAPISSLFYNYEIGSSSYESSNGIIYGETLSKMQFKIIDGKLIRCFNSSLNIDDDFLQEILANSQSDKMKNIVSTIQREQNEVIRNISDPYLIVQGVAGSGKTSVALHRIAYLLYKNKSLNSNNILIFSPNDVFSDYISNVLPELGEENVLTTTFSDFAKVCLKPYKKIEGYTEFLEKIYSSNNFDKKLIEKKMSYEYKNEIDEYLENIENNIKFDHDIEINNHIIEKDEIRNLYLSKYLKFPYSERLDFIAEDICYKAHISLKHKNKVRNVIVKEYNICVNQFELYKDFLIKSNYLGSFISKGKVKYEDIMGLMLIYFKINGYPNFYGIQQVVIDEAQDYTYLQMEIFKNIFPNAKFTILGDVNQTINPFYKYKSLESLKDIFPKSKYIELKKAYRSSSEIIDYTNKILGISNIVAVRKENNYNVDIIELDESNKIYQVNSILNLMNKNNIHKIAIITKNVEEAKILYKNLENDNIQFIQNTDDSIQKDVIIIPSYLSKGLEFEGVIVYNDKETYKEDDINLYYVVCSRAQHMLSIFNEPQKILKK
;
A
#
# COMPACT_ATOMS: atom_id res chain seq x y z
N MET A 1 -7.03 12.75 -38.14
CA MET A 1 -5.64 13.10 -38.37
C MET A 1 -5.31 12.93 -39.87
N THR A 2 -4.66 13.89 -40.48
CA THR A 2 -4.27 13.82 -41.88
C THR A 2 -3.03 12.92 -42.04
N GLU A 3 -2.84 12.34 -43.23
CA GLU A 3 -1.68 11.52 -43.54
C GLU A 3 -0.33 12.31 -43.39
N ILE A 4 -0.39 13.60 -43.57
CA ILE A 4 0.75 14.52 -43.40
C ILE A 4 1.11 14.66 -41.92
N GLU A 5 0.14 14.80 -41.04
CA GLU A 5 0.37 14.88 -39.59
C GLU A 5 0.94 13.57 -39.04
N PHE A 6 0.43 12.42 -39.50
CA PHE A 6 0.95 11.11 -39.12
C PHE A 6 2.41 10.94 -39.54
N LYS A 7 2.76 11.37 -40.74
CA LYS A 7 4.12 11.30 -41.22
C LYS A 7 5.07 12.18 -40.40
N ARG A 8 4.64 13.39 -40.04
CA ARG A 8 5.40 14.33 -39.18
C ARG A 8 5.67 13.75 -37.78
N GLU A 9 4.64 13.17 -37.16
CA GLU A 9 4.80 12.55 -35.82
C GLU A 9 5.70 11.31 -35.87
N ASN A 10 5.68 10.56 -36.98
CA ASN A 10 6.56 9.39 -37.15
C ASN A 10 8.02 9.82 -37.40
N GLU A 11 8.26 10.91 -38.10
CA GLU A 11 9.59 11.50 -38.25
C GLU A 11 10.13 12.00 -36.91
N TYR A 12 9.28 12.67 -36.11
CA TYR A 12 9.63 13.11 -34.76
C TYR A 12 10.00 11.93 -33.87
N LEU A 13 9.21 10.87 -33.90
CA LEU A 13 9.49 9.62 -33.14
C LEU A 13 10.85 9.03 -33.50
N SER A 14 11.18 9.00 -34.82
CA SER A 14 12.47 8.49 -35.27
C SER A 14 13.63 9.33 -34.73
N ASN A 15 13.52 10.66 -34.79
CA ASN A 15 14.54 11.57 -34.27
C ASN A 15 14.76 11.45 -32.77
N VAL A 16 13.65 11.32 -31.98
CA VAL A 16 13.73 11.14 -30.52
C VAL A 16 14.39 9.80 -30.17
N ARG A 17 14.10 8.74 -30.91
CA ARG A 17 14.72 7.43 -30.70
C ARG A 17 16.21 7.40 -31.02
N GLU A 18 16.62 8.07 -32.09
CA GLU A 18 18.04 8.24 -32.42
C GLU A 18 18.77 8.99 -31.29
N LEU A 19 18.16 10.07 -30.80
CA LEU A 19 18.68 10.84 -29.67
C LEU A 19 18.81 10.00 -28.41
N ILE A 20 17.80 9.18 -28.05
CA ILE A 20 17.86 8.29 -26.91
C ILE A 20 18.99 7.27 -27.06
N THR A 21 19.20 6.76 -28.28
CA THR A 21 20.28 5.82 -28.56
C THR A 21 21.66 6.47 -28.32
N ASP A 22 21.85 7.70 -28.76
CA ASP A 22 23.07 8.47 -28.48
C ASP A 22 23.28 8.66 -26.97
N LEU A 23 22.21 9.08 -26.24
CA LEU A 23 22.26 9.29 -24.81
C LEU A 23 22.59 7.97 -24.02
N ILE A 24 22.08 6.84 -24.49
CA ILE A 24 22.43 5.53 -23.93
C ILE A 24 23.91 5.22 -24.13
N VAL A 25 24.47 5.49 -25.32
CA VAL A 25 25.89 5.26 -25.61
C VAL A 25 26.76 6.15 -24.72
N ASP A 26 26.43 7.43 -24.63
CA ASP A 26 27.19 8.40 -23.82
C ASP A 26 27.15 8.07 -22.33
N LYS A 27 25.96 7.71 -21.80
CA LYS A 27 25.81 7.28 -20.40
C LYS A 27 26.58 6.00 -20.10
N ASN A 28 26.56 5.00 -20.99
CA ASN A 28 27.34 3.78 -20.81
C ASN A 28 28.85 4.09 -20.73
N LYS A 29 29.36 4.96 -21.58
CA LYS A 29 30.76 5.38 -21.52
C LYS A 29 31.10 6.12 -20.22
N SER A 30 30.23 7.03 -19.79
CA SER A 30 30.39 7.76 -18.51
C SER A 30 30.41 6.80 -17.32
N ILE A 31 29.45 5.89 -17.24
CA ILE A 31 29.35 4.90 -16.15
C ILE A 31 30.57 3.99 -16.11
N SER A 32 31.03 3.48 -17.27
CA SER A 32 32.21 2.62 -17.31
C SER A 32 33.43 3.35 -16.80
N LYS A 33 33.65 4.60 -17.23
CA LYS A 33 34.78 5.43 -16.78
C LYS A 33 34.70 5.75 -15.28
N SER A 34 33.52 6.09 -14.78
CA SER A 34 33.32 6.37 -13.34
C SER A 34 33.52 5.14 -12.50
N THR A 35 33.05 3.97 -12.94
CA THR A 35 33.22 2.69 -12.21
C THR A 35 34.68 2.30 -12.13
N GLU A 36 35.43 2.46 -13.21
CA GLU A 36 36.89 2.21 -13.23
C GLU A 36 37.63 3.15 -12.27
N SER A 37 37.30 4.45 -12.32
CA SER A 37 37.88 5.45 -11.41
C SER A 37 37.56 5.16 -9.93
N ILE A 38 36.31 4.78 -9.61
CA ILE A 38 35.93 4.39 -8.25
C ILE A 38 36.69 3.15 -7.77
N TYR A 39 36.88 2.17 -8.65
CA TYR A 39 37.65 0.97 -8.34
C TYR A 39 39.12 1.31 -8.05
N GLU A 40 39.76 2.13 -8.90
CA GLU A 40 41.13 2.58 -8.72
C GLU A 40 41.28 3.39 -7.42
N GLN A 41 40.39 4.31 -7.13
CA GLN A 41 40.38 5.09 -5.89
C GLN A 41 40.25 4.19 -4.65
N LYS A 42 39.33 3.22 -4.65
CA LYS A 42 39.16 2.26 -3.54
C LYS A 42 40.39 1.41 -3.34
N LYS A 43 40.97 0.93 -4.44
CA LYS A 43 42.20 0.16 -4.38
C LYS A 43 43.39 0.96 -3.84
N PHE A 44 43.57 2.20 -4.32
CA PHE A 44 44.62 3.10 -3.85
C PHE A 44 44.47 3.42 -2.35
N LEU A 45 43.25 3.71 -1.85
CA LEU A 45 42.99 3.96 -0.45
C LEU A 45 43.25 2.72 0.41
N TRP A 46 42.96 1.52 -0.10
CA TRP A 46 43.21 0.27 0.59
C TRP A 46 44.70 0.00 0.68
N ASP A 47 45.45 0.12 -0.41
CA ASP A 47 46.85 -0.17 -0.50
C ASP A 47 47.73 0.82 0.30
N ASN A 48 47.26 2.07 0.49
CA ASN A 48 48.02 3.13 1.18
C ASN A 48 47.32 3.60 2.48
N SER A 49 46.44 2.80 3.05
CA SER A 49 45.67 3.19 4.25
C SER A 49 46.52 3.55 5.47
N SER A 50 47.73 3.04 5.58
CA SER A 50 48.69 3.34 6.65
C SER A 50 49.33 4.73 6.54
N ASP A 51 49.27 5.37 5.38
CA ASP A 51 49.93 6.63 5.10
C ASP A 51 49.00 7.85 5.30
N TYR A 52 47.71 7.59 5.59
CA TYR A 52 46.70 8.61 5.84
C TYR A 52 46.38 8.76 7.32
N THR A 53 46.09 9.96 7.75
CA THR A 53 45.42 10.22 9.01
C THR A 53 43.96 9.79 8.97
N ASP A 54 43.34 9.51 10.12
CA ASP A 54 41.94 9.10 10.19
C ASP A 54 40.97 10.15 9.53
N GLU A 55 41.32 11.43 9.65
CA GLU A 55 40.51 12.52 9.05
C GLU A 55 40.63 12.55 7.52
N GLU A 56 41.85 12.35 6.98
CA GLU A 56 42.09 12.30 5.53
C GLU A 56 41.45 11.05 4.90
N LEU A 57 41.51 9.91 5.63
CA LEU A 57 40.87 8.67 5.19
C LEU A 57 39.34 8.82 5.10
N VAL A 58 38.72 9.43 6.11
CA VAL A 58 37.28 9.74 6.11
C VAL A 58 36.92 10.71 4.98
N GLY A 59 37.72 11.74 4.73
CA GLY A 59 37.53 12.67 3.63
C GLY A 59 37.53 11.96 2.26
N SER A 60 38.52 11.14 2.02
CA SER A 60 38.68 10.37 0.76
C SER A 60 37.57 9.31 0.60
N MET A 61 37.16 8.64 1.67
CA MET A 61 36.01 7.73 1.64
C MET A 61 34.71 8.45 1.29
N ASN A 62 34.47 9.66 1.82
CA ASN A 62 33.28 10.47 1.50
C ASN A 62 33.25 10.85 0.00
N GLU A 63 34.40 11.14 -0.62
CA GLU A 63 34.50 11.42 -2.06
C GLU A 63 34.16 10.16 -2.88
N VAL A 64 34.68 9.01 -2.51
CA VAL A 64 34.35 7.72 -3.17
C VAL A 64 32.86 7.40 -3.03
N ASP A 65 32.27 7.66 -1.86
CA ASP A 65 30.82 7.46 -1.64
C ASP A 65 29.99 8.42 -2.49
N LEU A 66 30.41 9.67 -2.63
CA LEU A 66 29.76 10.65 -3.51
C LEU A 66 29.81 10.19 -4.99
N ASN A 67 30.98 9.78 -5.47
CA ASN A 67 31.15 9.26 -6.81
C ASN A 67 30.32 7.98 -7.06
N THR A 68 30.24 7.11 -6.06
CA THR A 68 29.39 5.91 -6.11
C THR A 68 27.90 6.26 -6.23
N LYS A 69 27.44 7.25 -5.47
CA LYS A 69 26.05 7.76 -5.57
C LYS A 69 25.76 8.38 -6.95
N ILE A 70 26.67 9.20 -7.48
CA ILE A 70 26.50 9.79 -8.81
C ILE A 70 26.41 8.69 -9.88
N THR A 71 27.28 7.69 -9.82
CA THR A 71 27.26 6.54 -10.75
C THR A 71 25.96 5.74 -10.64
N SER A 72 25.43 5.59 -9.43
CA SER A 72 24.12 4.93 -9.20
C SER A 72 22.96 5.72 -9.84
N PHE A 73 22.96 7.06 -9.75
CA PHE A 73 22.00 7.89 -10.45
C PHE A 73 22.10 7.76 -11.97
N ASP A 74 23.32 7.71 -12.50
CA ASP A 74 23.55 7.51 -13.93
C ASP A 74 23.03 6.15 -14.42
N LEU A 75 23.17 5.09 -13.61
CA LEU A 75 22.62 3.77 -13.90
C LEU A 75 21.08 3.79 -13.94
N ILE A 76 20.43 4.44 -12.98
CA ILE A 76 18.97 4.61 -12.95
C ILE A 76 18.52 5.36 -14.22
N GLN A 77 19.19 6.44 -14.57
CA GLN A 77 18.86 7.22 -15.76
C GLN A 77 19.08 6.42 -17.05
N LEU A 78 20.14 5.65 -17.14
CA LEU A 78 20.41 4.74 -18.25
C LEU A 78 19.26 3.72 -18.42
N ASN A 79 18.78 3.14 -17.34
CA ASN A 79 17.66 2.20 -17.39
C ASN A 79 16.37 2.89 -17.87
N LYS A 80 16.11 4.13 -17.43
CA LYS A 80 14.97 4.94 -17.92
C LYS A 80 15.07 5.19 -19.43
N TYR A 81 16.25 5.53 -19.94
CA TYR A 81 16.47 5.70 -21.38
C TYR A 81 16.23 4.39 -22.16
N LYS A 82 16.73 3.25 -21.66
CA LYS A 82 16.49 1.94 -22.28
C LYS A 82 15.01 1.58 -22.34
N GLN A 83 14.26 1.84 -21.27
CA GLN A 83 12.81 1.64 -21.25
C GLN A 83 12.08 2.58 -22.23
N SER A 84 12.51 3.84 -22.30
CA SER A 84 11.92 4.85 -23.18
C SER A 84 12.16 4.58 -24.66
N LEU A 85 13.16 3.77 -25.02
CA LEU A 85 13.47 3.48 -26.44
C LEU A 85 12.31 2.79 -27.17
N ASN A 86 11.51 1.99 -26.46
CA ASN A 86 10.35 1.30 -27.01
C ASN A 86 9.11 2.21 -27.13
N SER A 87 8.94 3.17 -26.24
CA SER A 87 7.84 4.14 -26.21
C SER A 87 8.31 5.44 -25.54
N PRO A 88 8.95 6.33 -26.30
CA PRO A 88 9.58 7.54 -25.75
C PRO A 88 8.58 8.50 -25.09
N TYR A 89 7.39 8.60 -25.68
CA TYR A 89 6.31 9.45 -25.21
C TYR A 89 4.95 8.82 -25.53
N PHE A 90 3.93 9.22 -24.80
CA PHE A 90 2.56 8.73 -24.96
C PHE A 90 1.56 9.85 -25.21
N ALA A 91 1.95 11.11 -24.98
CA ALA A 91 1.08 12.27 -25.19
C ALA A 91 1.84 13.48 -25.73
N LYS A 92 1.09 14.39 -26.33
CA LYS A 92 1.53 15.71 -26.77
C LYS A 92 0.48 16.74 -26.42
N VAL A 93 0.91 17.88 -25.90
CA VAL A 93 0.09 19.08 -25.69
C VAL A 93 0.69 20.20 -26.52
N VAL A 94 -0.15 20.90 -27.28
CA VAL A 94 0.22 22.15 -27.91
C VAL A 94 -0.30 23.27 -27.02
N PHE A 95 0.62 24.05 -26.48
CA PHE A 95 0.33 25.09 -25.50
C PHE A 95 0.86 26.43 -26.04
N GLU A 96 0.01 27.47 -25.98
CA GLU A 96 0.36 28.83 -26.27
C GLU A 96 0.58 29.60 -24.96
N ASP A 97 1.82 30.02 -24.76
CA ASP A 97 2.16 30.88 -23.62
C ASP A 97 1.70 32.32 -23.93
N LYS A 98 0.81 32.85 -23.07
CA LYS A 98 0.26 34.21 -23.27
C LYS A 98 1.22 35.33 -22.90
N GLU A 99 2.26 35.05 -22.14
CA GLU A 99 3.26 36.04 -21.74
C GLU A 99 4.26 36.27 -22.85
N TYR A 100 4.69 35.20 -23.50
CA TYR A 100 5.72 35.25 -24.57
C TYR A 100 5.14 35.10 -25.97
N ASN A 101 3.84 34.81 -26.13
CA ASN A 101 3.18 34.48 -27.42
C ASN A 101 3.90 33.37 -28.19
N GLU A 102 4.41 32.38 -27.46
CA GLU A 102 5.15 31.26 -28.02
C GLU A 102 4.30 30.00 -28.01
N ILE A 103 4.28 29.26 -29.12
CA ILE A 103 3.58 27.97 -29.21
C ILE A 103 4.58 26.85 -28.96
N MET A 104 4.36 26.13 -27.88
CA MET A 104 5.19 25.01 -27.47
C MET A 104 4.53 23.67 -27.78
N ASN A 105 5.32 22.74 -28.35
CA ASN A 105 4.94 21.35 -28.51
C ASN A 105 5.52 20.54 -27.35
N ILE A 106 4.68 20.13 -26.39
CA ILE A 106 5.08 19.47 -25.17
C ILE A 106 4.80 17.98 -25.31
N TYR A 107 5.84 17.17 -25.58
CA TYR A 107 5.73 15.72 -25.60
C TYR A 107 5.96 15.17 -24.19
N ILE A 108 5.13 14.22 -23.75
CA ILE A 108 5.11 13.71 -22.38
C ILE A 108 5.41 12.22 -22.40
N GLY A 109 6.41 11.81 -21.62
CA GLY A 109 6.87 10.44 -21.50
C GLY A 109 7.18 10.02 -20.06
N ILE A 110 7.78 8.84 -19.91
CA ILE A 110 8.14 8.29 -18.58
C ILE A 110 9.39 8.93 -17.98
N CYS A 111 10.20 9.60 -18.80
CA CYS A 111 11.35 10.37 -18.33
C CYS A 111 11.62 11.57 -19.25
N THR A 112 12.37 12.54 -18.76
CA THR A 112 12.82 13.68 -19.56
C THR A 112 13.90 13.25 -20.52
N ILE A 113 13.76 13.63 -21.79
CA ILE A 113 14.76 13.50 -22.84
C ILE A 113 15.22 14.91 -23.24
N GLU A 114 16.46 15.18 -22.91
CA GLU A 114 17.09 16.50 -23.09
C GLU A 114 18.47 16.35 -23.72
N LYS A 115 18.83 17.24 -24.64
CA LYS A 115 20.19 17.35 -25.20
C LYS A 115 20.50 18.82 -25.43
N ASN A 116 21.63 19.31 -24.95
CA ASN A 116 22.11 20.69 -25.11
C ASN A 116 21.13 21.77 -24.63
N HIS A 117 20.40 21.51 -23.54
CA HIS A 117 19.31 22.35 -22.98
C HIS A 117 18.02 22.40 -23.79
N ASP A 118 17.91 21.64 -24.87
CA ASP A 118 16.67 21.47 -25.61
C ASP A 118 15.89 20.25 -25.06
N TYR A 119 14.63 20.47 -24.72
CA TYR A 119 13.73 19.44 -24.20
C TYR A 119 12.92 18.82 -25.34
N TYR A 120 13.11 17.53 -25.57
CA TYR A 120 12.38 16.76 -26.59
C TYR A 120 11.17 16.01 -25.95
N VAL A 121 11.32 15.50 -24.75
CA VAL A 121 10.24 14.84 -24.02
C VAL A 121 10.31 15.26 -22.56
N PHE A 122 9.18 15.63 -22.00
CA PHE A 122 9.05 15.96 -20.57
C PHE A 122 8.58 14.73 -19.78
N ASP A 123 9.15 14.56 -18.61
CA ASP A 123 8.66 13.56 -17.63
C ASP A 123 7.21 13.87 -17.26
N TRP A 124 6.35 12.85 -17.19
CA TRP A 124 4.95 12.99 -16.83
C TRP A 124 4.73 13.66 -15.46
N ARG A 125 5.73 13.55 -14.57
CA ARG A 125 5.73 14.18 -13.24
C ARG A 125 6.09 15.65 -13.26
N ALA A 126 6.70 16.13 -14.32
CA ALA A 126 7.08 17.55 -14.46
C ALA A 126 5.85 18.47 -14.34
N PRO A 127 6.01 19.67 -13.77
CA PRO A 127 4.88 20.62 -13.63
C PRO A 127 4.16 20.92 -14.94
N ILE A 128 4.91 21.14 -16.04
CA ILE A 128 4.35 21.41 -17.36
C ILE A 128 3.46 20.27 -17.88
N SER A 129 3.79 19.02 -17.51
CA SER A 129 2.99 17.86 -17.90
C SER A 129 1.59 17.83 -17.25
N SER A 130 1.35 18.66 -16.22
CA SER A 130 0.02 18.84 -15.64
C SER A 130 -1.02 19.38 -16.61
N LEU A 131 -0.59 20.09 -17.66
CA LEU A 131 -1.45 20.57 -18.72
C LEU A 131 -2.23 19.45 -19.40
N PHE A 132 -1.62 18.27 -19.55
CA PHE A 132 -2.28 17.12 -20.12
C PHE A 132 -3.38 16.56 -19.21
N TYR A 133 -3.14 16.48 -17.89
CA TYR A 133 -4.02 15.79 -16.95
C TYR A 133 -5.14 16.67 -16.38
N ASN A 134 -4.86 17.98 -16.17
CA ASN A 134 -5.74 18.85 -15.39
C ASN A 134 -6.69 19.69 -16.23
N TYR A 135 -6.35 19.94 -17.48
CA TYR A 135 -7.07 20.89 -18.33
C TYR A 135 -7.63 20.22 -19.58
N GLU A 136 -8.69 20.75 -20.10
CA GLU A 136 -9.21 20.51 -21.45
C GLU A 136 -8.59 21.50 -22.43
N ILE A 137 -9.03 21.51 -23.70
CA ILE A 137 -8.64 22.54 -24.66
C ILE A 137 -9.20 23.89 -24.19
N GLY A 138 -8.35 24.92 -24.19
CA GLY A 138 -8.69 26.27 -23.74
C GLY A 138 -7.74 26.76 -22.65
N SER A 139 -8.21 27.72 -21.84
CA SER A 139 -7.40 28.36 -20.81
C SER A 139 -6.81 27.36 -19.82
N SER A 140 -5.51 27.42 -19.63
CA SER A 140 -4.77 26.49 -18.80
C SER A 140 -3.54 27.15 -18.19
N SER A 141 -2.98 26.52 -17.16
CA SER A 141 -1.79 27.03 -16.46
C SER A 141 -0.99 25.91 -15.83
N TYR A 142 0.29 26.14 -15.57
CA TYR A 142 1.13 25.23 -14.82
C TYR A 142 2.10 25.99 -13.91
N GLU A 143 2.53 25.34 -12.81
CA GLU A 143 3.54 25.88 -11.91
C GLU A 143 4.93 25.73 -12.53
N SER A 144 5.69 26.83 -12.56
CA SER A 144 7.11 26.87 -12.91
C SER A 144 7.93 27.28 -11.68
N SER A 145 9.26 27.14 -11.75
CA SER A 145 10.16 27.65 -10.71
C SER A 145 10.01 29.17 -10.48
N ASN A 146 9.55 29.90 -11.49
CA ASN A 146 9.42 31.37 -11.49
C ASN A 146 7.98 31.84 -11.22
N GLY A 147 7.04 30.95 -10.95
CA GLY A 147 5.64 31.25 -10.71
C GLY A 147 4.68 30.48 -11.61
N ILE A 148 3.43 30.90 -11.67
CA ILE A 148 2.40 30.26 -12.48
C ILE A 148 2.44 30.85 -13.90
N ILE A 149 2.60 29.99 -14.89
CA ILE A 149 2.54 30.35 -16.32
C ILE A 149 1.11 30.13 -16.79
N TYR A 150 0.51 31.16 -17.37
CA TYR A 150 -0.84 31.15 -17.91
C TYR A 150 -0.80 31.12 -19.46
N GLY A 151 -1.68 30.32 -20.03
CA GLY A 151 -1.74 30.18 -21.47
C GLY A 151 -3.01 29.50 -21.94
N GLU A 152 -2.94 28.94 -23.13
CA GLU A 152 -4.05 28.22 -23.75
C GLU A 152 -3.57 26.87 -24.31
N THR A 153 -4.23 25.80 -23.92
CA THR A 153 -4.04 24.49 -24.53
C THR A 153 -4.81 24.47 -25.86
N LEU A 154 -4.08 24.44 -26.96
CA LEU A 154 -4.64 24.49 -28.33
C LEU A 154 -5.07 23.11 -28.82
N SER A 155 -4.30 22.07 -28.47
CA SER A 155 -4.62 20.70 -28.85
C SER A 155 -3.95 19.68 -27.90
N LYS A 156 -4.52 18.50 -27.83
CA LYS A 156 -3.94 17.34 -27.12
C LYS A 156 -3.98 16.12 -28.01
N MET A 157 -2.92 15.36 -28.00
CA MET A 157 -2.79 14.11 -28.74
C MET A 157 -2.31 13.00 -27.83
N GLN A 158 -2.79 11.79 -28.05
CA GLN A 158 -2.29 10.55 -27.43
C GLN A 158 -1.70 9.65 -28.50
N PHE A 159 -0.62 8.93 -28.13
CA PHE A 159 0.12 8.08 -29.05
C PHE A 159 0.15 6.64 -28.52
N LYS A 160 -0.10 5.69 -29.41
CA LYS A 160 0.15 4.27 -29.19
C LYS A 160 1.43 3.88 -29.91
N ILE A 161 2.52 3.76 -29.17
CA ILE A 161 3.84 3.38 -29.67
C ILE A 161 4.18 2.01 -29.08
N ILE A 162 4.47 1.05 -29.94
CA ILE A 162 4.86 -0.32 -29.55
C ILE A 162 6.14 -0.67 -30.28
N ASP A 163 7.16 -1.13 -29.55
CA ASP A 163 8.48 -1.50 -30.06
C ASP A 163 9.09 -0.41 -30.96
N GLY A 164 8.89 0.85 -30.56
CA GLY A 164 9.40 2.01 -31.28
C GLY A 164 8.69 2.33 -32.59
N LYS A 165 7.51 1.79 -32.82
CA LYS A 165 6.68 2.09 -34.01
C LYS A 165 5.41 2.79 -33.58
N LEU A 166 5.06 3.87 -34.24
CA LEU A 166 3.80 4.57 -34.06
C LEU A 166 2.66 3.74 -34.68
N ILE A 167 1.83 3.15 -33.85
CA ILE A 167 0.70 2.33 -34.29
C ILE A 167 -0.52 3.19 -34.56
N ARG A 168 -0.85 4.09 -33.62
CA ARG A 168 -2.00 5.01 -33.72
C ARG A 168 -1.72 6.31 -33.00
N CYS A 169 -2.48 7.33 -33.34
CA CYS A 169 -2.47 8.60 -32.69
C CYS A 169 -3.91 9.15 -32.67
N PHE A 170 -4.31 9.67 -31.54
CA PHE A 170 -5.67 10.12 -31.26
C PHE A 170 -5.64 11.59 -30.90
N ASN A 171 -6.58 12.37 -31.45
CA ASN A 171 -6.77 13.75 -31.04
C ASN A 171 -7.75 13.78 -29.85
N SER A 172 -7.23 14.07 -28.66
CA SER A 172 -8.00 14.08 -27.41
C SER A 172 -8.61 15.48 -27.22
N SER A 173 -9.73 15.76 -27.87
CA SER A 173 -10.40 17.06 -27.77
C SER A 173 -11.33 17.17 -26.56
N LEU A 174 -11.74 16.07 -25.96
CA LEU A 174 -12.64 15.99 -24.80
C LEU A 174 -12.26 14.78 -23.97
N ASN A 175 -11.80 14.96 -22.74
CA ASN A 175 -11.38 13.91 -21.79
C ASN A 175 -10.65 12.74 -22.47
N ILE A 176 -9.70 12.12 -21.81
CA ILE A 176 -9.03 10.90 -22.29
C ILE A 176 -10.09 10.03 -22.96
N ASP A 177 -9.98 9.89 -24.30
CA ASP A 177 -11.02 9.31 -25.14
C ASP A 177 -11.45 7.96 -24.55
N ASP A 178 -12.70 7.82 -24.18
CA ASP A 178 -13.22 6.59 -23.58
C ASP A 178 -12.87 5.37 -24.47
N ASP A 179 -12.81 5.56 -25.80
CA ASP A 179 -12.47 4.53 -26.78
C ASP A 179 -10.98 4.11 -26.68
N PHE A 180 -10.07 5.06 -26.43
CA PHE A 180 -8.65 4.74 -26.26
C PHE A 180 -8.38 4.05 -24.92
N LEU A 181 -9.03 4.54 -23.87
CA LEU A 181 -8.99 3.88 -22.57
C LEU A 181 -9.56 2.47 -22.65
N GLN A 182 -10.68 2.31 -23.35
CA GLN A 182 -11.30 1.00 -23.59
C GLN A 182 -10.39 0.09 -24.41
N GLU A 183 -9.72 0.58 -25.45
CA GLU A 183 -8.76 -0.20 -26.23
C GLU A 183 -7.55 -0.63 -25.40
N ILE A 184 -7.01 0.25 -24.56
CA ILE A 184 -5.91 -0.10 -23.64
C ILE A 184 -6.36 -1.14 -22.62
N LEU A 185 -7.54 -0.97 -22.05
CA LEU A 185 -8.11 -1.91 -21.06
C LEU A 185 -8.50 -3.26 -21.72
N ALA A 186 -9.00 -3.25 -22.96
CA ALA A 186 -9.35 -4.47 -23.68
C ALA A 186 -8.13 -5.29 -24.14
N ASN A 187 -7.01 -4.63 -24.47
CA ASN A 187 -5.80 -5.27 -24.97
C ASN A 187 -4.77 -5.60 -23.87
N SER A 188 -5.12 -5.45 -22.61
CA SER A 188 -4.25 -5.75 -21.46
C SER A 188 -4.14 -7.26 -21.20
N GLN A 189 -3.66 -8.02 -22.17
CA GLN A 189 -3.39 -9.46 -22.05
C GLN A 189 -2.05 -9.78 -21.35
N SER A 190 -1.34 -8.83 -20.81
CA SER A 190 -0.08 -9.09 -20.11
C SER A 190 -0.23 -8.84 -18.60
N ASP A 191 0.38 -9.70 -17.80
CA ASP A 191 0.41 -9.68 -16.33
C ASP A 191 0.99 -8.42 -15.70
N LYS A 192 1.46 -7.50 -16.50
CA LYS A 192 2.01 -6.24 -16.04
C LYS A 192 0.93 -5.18 -16.14
N MET A 193 0.68 -4.50 -15.04
CA MET A 193 -0.06 -3.25 -15.04
C MET A 193 0.67 -2.32 -15.98
N LYS A 194 0.24 -2.29 -17.26
CA LYS A 194 0.82 -1.37 -18.24
C LYS A 194 0.70 0.02 -17.66
N ASN A 195 1.80 0.71 -17.69
CA ASN A 195 1.96 2.07 -17.25
C ASN A 195 0.69 2.90 -17.55
N ILE A 196 -0.16 3.08 -16.54
CA ILE A 196 -1.42 3.83 -16.66
C ILE A 196 -1.19 5.34 -16.73
N VAL A 197 0.08 5.78 -16.75
CA VAL A 197 0.44 7.20 -16.80
C VAL A 197 -0.29 7.93 -17.92
N SER A 198 -0.51 7.27 -19.06
CA SER A 198 -1.25 7.85 -20.19
C SER A 198 -2.76 7.97 -19.96
N THR A 199 -3.31 7.29 -18.94
CA THR A 199 -4.75 7.20 -18.67
C THR A 199 -5.15 7.76 -17.31
N ILE A 200 -4.23 8.41 -16.58
CA ILE A 200 -4.51 9.05 -15.30
C ILE A 200 -5.58 10.13 -15.50
N GLN A 201 -6.68 9.97 -14.78
CA GLN A 201 -7.77 10.93 -14.79
C GLN A 201 -7.51 12.11 -13.86
N ARG A 202 -8.22 13.22 -14.07
CA ARG A 202 -8.08 14.45 -13.26
C ARG A 202 -8.20 14.21 -11.75
N GLU A 203 -9.19 13.42 -11.32
CA GLU A 203 -9.41 13.08 -9.91
C GLU A 203 -8.24 12.27 -9.33
N GLN A 204 -7.71 11.32 -10.10
CA GLN A 204 -6.53 10.54 -9.73
C GLN A 204 -5.28 11.42 -9.70
N ASN A 205 -5.12 12.33 -10.68
CA ASN A 205 -3.99 13.25 -10.73
C ASN A 205 -3.97 14.22 -9.53
N GLU A 206 -5.14 14.64 -9.05
CA GLU A 206 -5.26 15.42 -7.82
C GLU A 206 -4.67 14.67 -6.61
N VAL A 207 -4.96 13.38 -6.47
CA VAL A 207 -4.37 12.52 -5.43
C VAL A 207 -2.86 12.40 -5.60
N ILE A 208 -2.40 12.11 -6.81
CA ILE A 208 -0.98 11.86 -7.13
C ILE A 208 -0.13 13.09 -6.80
N ARG A 209 -0.57 14.28 -7.22
CA ARG A 209 0.22 15.52 -7.12
C ARG A 209 0.02 16.30 -5.83
N ASN A 210 -0.84 15.85 -4.94
CA ASN A 210 -1.05 16.52 -3.67
C ASN A 210 0.17 16.38 -2.74
N ILE A 211 0.91 17.44 -2.51
CA ILE A 211 2.07 17.51 -1.61
C ILE A 211 1.82 18.41 -0.39
N SER A 212 0.79 19.27 -0.45
CA SER A 212 0.49 20.28 0.57
C SER A 212 -0.09 19.66 1.84
N ASP A 213 -0.98 18.66 1.67
CA ASP A 213 -1.70 18.08 2.78
C ASP A 213 -0.85 17.00 3.48
N PRO A 214 -0.69 17.06 4.81
CA PRO A 214 0.07 16.07 5.56
C PRO A 214 -0.63 14.70 5.57
N TYR A 215 -1.95 14.71 5.48
CA TYR A 215 -2.78 13.50 5.50
C TYR A 215 -3.77 13.53 4.34
N LEU A 216 -3.78 12.46 3.57
CA LEU A 216 -4.66 12.29 2.44
C LEU A 216 -5.47 11.01 2.62
N ILE A 217 -6.79 11.13 2.64
CA ILE A 217 -7.72 10.01 2.76
C ILE A 217 -8.46 9.88 1.42
N VAL A 218 -8.35 8.73 0.80
CA VAL A 218 -8.91 8.43 -0.52
C VAL A 218 -9.91 7.29 -0.41
N GLN A 219 -11.19 7.61 -0.56
CA GLN A 219 -12.26 6.63 -0.69
C GLN A 219 -12.45 6.35 -2.18
N GLY A 220 -12.16 5.15 -2.63
CA GLY A 220 -12.34 4.79 -4.04
C GLY A 220 -13.13 3.51 -4.20
N VAL A 221 -14.00 3.46 -5.22
CA VAL A 221 -14.79 2.25 -5.54
C VAL A 221 -13.91 1.12 -6.08
N ALA A 222 -14.45 -0.09 -6.16
CA ALA A 222 -13.79 -1.21 -6.83
C ALA A 222 -13.40 -0.82 -8.27
N GLY A 223 -12.15 -1.11 -8.67
CA GLY A 223 -11.67 -0.78 -10.01
C GLY A 223 -11.39 0.69 -10.28
N SER A 224 -11.40 1.58 -9.26
CA SER A 224 -11.03 3.01 -9.44
C SER A 224 -9.51 3.26 -9.55
N GLY A 225 -8.69 2.23 -9.46
CA GLY A 225 -7.24 2.33 -9.57
C GLY A 225 -6.53 2.83 -8.30
N LYS A 226 -7.12 2.67 -7.11
CA LYS A 226 -6.55 3.15 -5.82
C LYS A 226 -5.07 2.79 -5.64
N THR A 227 -4.75 1.53 -5.74
CA THR A 227 -3.39 1.01 -5.59
C THR A 227 -2.44 1.62 -6.60
N SER A 228 -2.86 1.69 -7.85
CA SER A 228 -2.08 2.31 -8.92
C SER A 228 -1.85 3.80 -8.65
N VAL A 229 -2.87 4.52 -8.20
CA VAL A 229 -2.76 5.93 -7.78
C VAL A 229 -1.77 6.08 -6.63
N ALA A 230 -1.80 5.16 -5.64
CA ALA A 230 -0.85 5.16 -4.53
C ALA A 230 0.61 5.01 -5.02
N LEU A 231 0.88 4.07 -5.93
CA LEU A 231 2.22 3.84 -6.48
C LEU A 231 2.71 5.01 -7.34
N HIS A 232 1.83 5.57 -8.19
CA HIS A 232 2.16 6.77 -8.96
C HIS A 232 2.41 7.98 -8.06
N ARG A 233 1.66 8.10 -6.95
CA ARG A 233 1.91 9.12 -5.95
C ARG A 233 3.28 8.97 -5.30
N ILE A 234 3.67 7.75 -4.93
CA ILE A 234 5.00 7.47 -4.40
C ILE A 234 6.08 7.89 -5.42
N ALA A 235 5.94 7.47 -6.67
CA ALA A 235 6.86 7.87 -7.74
C ALA A 235 6.91 9.40 -7.93
N TYR A 236 5.77 10.08 -7.81
CA TYR A 236 5.70 11.54 -7.86
C TYR A 236 6.40 12.20 -6.66
N LEU A 237 6.19 11.69 -5.44
CA LEU A 237 6.81 12.22 -4.22
C LEU A 237 8.33 12.06 -4.24
N LEU A 238 8.84 10.90 -4.70
CA LEU A 238 10.28 10.64 -4.87
C LEU A 238 10.89 11.58 -5.92
N TYR A 239 10.18 11.83 -7.02
CA TYR A 239 10.61 12.77 -8.05
C TYR A 239 10.68 14.22 -7.54
N LYS A 240 9.64 14.68 -6.83
CA LYS A 240 9.48 16.07 -6.40
C LYS A 240 10.33 16.42 -5.18
N ASN A 241 10.52 15.50 -4.26
CA ASN A 241 11.25 15.73 -3.00
C ASN A 241 12.57 14.96 -2.98
N LYS A 242 13.65 15.65 -3.28
CA LYS A 242 15.00 15.06 -3.32
C LYS A 242 15.53 14.58 -1.96
N SER A 243 14.92 15.00 -0.84
CA SER A 243 15.28 14.50 0.49
C SER A 243 14.58 13.19 0.85
N LEU A 244 13.57 12.79 0.06
CA LEU A 244 12.86 11.53 0.23
C LEU A 244 13.53 10.44 -0.62
N ASN A 245 13.72 9.27 -0.03
CA ASN A 245 14.23 8.08 -0.73
C ASN A 245 13.36 6.86 -0.41
N SER A 246 13.61 5.76 -1.08
CA SER A 246 12.86 4.51 -0.93
C SER A 246 12.79 4.00 0.52
N ASN A 247 13.84 4.20 1.32
CA ASN A 247 13.90 3.76 2.72
C ASN A 247 13.12 4.67 3.69
N ASN A 248 12.66 5.85 3.23
CA ASN A 248 11.85 6.78 4.02
C ASN A 248 10.34 6.55 3.82
N ILE A 249 9.96 5.61 2.97
CA ILE A 249 8.57 5.31 2.62
C ILE A 249 8.23 3.91 3.12
N LEU A 250 7.11 3.80 3.82
CA LEU A 250 6.58 2.52 4.30
C LEU A 250 5.16 2.32 3.77
N ILE A 251 4.92 1.16 3.15
CA ILE A 251 3.59 0.75 2.71
C ILE A 251 3.08 -0.36 3.63
N PHE A 252 1.91 -0.14 4.21
CA PHE A 252 1.13 -1.20 4.84
C PHE A 252 0.27 -1.90 3.80
N SER A 253 0.55 -3.16 3.60
CA SER A 253 -0.10 -4.04 2.63
C SER A 253 -1.07 -5.00 3.35
N PRO A 254 -2.19 -5.38 2.73
CA PRO A 254 -3.11 -6.34 3.33
C PRO A 254 -2.52 -7.76 3.42
N ASN A 255 -1.61 -8.13 2.50
CA ASN A 255 -0.96 -9.44 2.44
C ASN A 255 0.35 -9.39 1.62
N ASP A 256 1.10 -10.51 1.65
CA ASP A 256 2.42 -10.61 1.00
C ASP A 256 2.33 -10.67 -0.54
N VAL A 257 1.27 -11.26 -1.11
CA VAL A 257 1.03 -11.29 -2.57
C VAL A 257 0.95 -9.87 -3.14
N PHE A 258 0.33 -8.97 -2.37
CA PHE A 258 0.23 -7.57 -2.74
C PHE A 258 1.58 -6.84 -2.63
N SER A 259 2.42 -7.22 -1.68
CA SER A 259 3.79 -6.70 -1.56
C SER A 259 4.65 -7.06 -2.76
N ASP A 260 4.53 -8.29 -3.26
CA ASP A 260 5.20 -8.74 -4.48
C ASP A 260 4.74 -7.96 -5.72
N TYR A 261 3.45 -7.67 -5.80
CA TYR A 261 2.90 -6.82 -6.85
C TYR A 261 3.52 -5.42 -6.86
N ILE A 262 3.58 -4.76 -5.69
CA ILE A 262 4.21 -3.44 -5.53
C ILE A 262 5.67 -3.46 -5.98
N SER A 263 6.41 -4.50 -5.61
CA SER A 263 7.83 -4.66 -5.93
C SER A 263 8.12 -4.75 -7.44
N ASN A 264 7.13 -5.13 -8.23
CA ASN A 264 7.25 -5.18 -9.69
C ASN A 264 6.85 -3.86 -10.36
N VAL A 265 5.89 -3.12 -9.82
CA VAL A 265 5.33 -1.91 -10.47
C VAL A 265 6.23 -0.69 -10.28
N LEU A 266 6.81 -0.46 -9.10
CA LEU A 266 7.65 0.71 -8.85
C LEU A 266 8.87 0.79 -9.79
N PRO A 267 9.61 -0.32 -10.07
CA PRO A 267 10.66 -0.30 -11.07
C PRO A 267 10.19 0.04 -12.49
N GLU A 268 8.95 -0.33 -12.85
CA GLU A 268 8.37 0.07 -14.15
C GLU A 268 8.11 1.58 -14.24
N LEU A 269 7.86 2.23 -13.10
CA LEU A 269 7.75 3.70 -13.00
C LEU A 269 9.12 4.39 -12.91
N GLY A 270 10.21 3.61 -12.96
CA GLY A 270 11.58 4.10 -12.90
C GLY A 270 12.05 4.46 -11.49
N GLU A 271 11.43 3.90 -10.45
CA GLU A 271 11.78 4.15 -9.06
C GLU A 271 12.26 2.86 -8.37
N GLU A 272 13.00 3.01 -7.26
CA GLU A 272 13.40 1.89 -6.42
C GLU A 272 12.24 1.36 -5.60
N ASN A 273 12.32 0.09 -5.21
CA ASN A 273 11.35 -0.51 -4.31
C ASN A 273 11.40 0.13 -2.93
N VAL A 274 10.23 0.35 -2.36
CA VAL A 274 10.04 0.91 -1.02
C VAL A 274 9.79 -0.19 0.01
N LEU A 275 9.88 0.15 1.29
CA LEU A 275 9.60 -0.79 2.37
C LEU A 275 8.11 -1.16 2.37
N THR A 276 7.83 -2.46 2.44
CA THR A 276 6.46 -2.99 2.59
C THR A 276 6.37 -3.86 3.84
N THR A 277 5.22 -3.86 4.51
CA THR A 277 4.96 -4.70 5.68
C THR A 277 3.48 -4.98 5.85
N THR A 278 3.13 -6.07 6.53
CA THR A 278 1.77 -6.31 7.03
C THR A 278 1.63 -5.80 8.48
N PHE A 279 0.39 -5.60 8.96
CA PHE A 279 0.17 -5.24 10.36
C PHE A 279 0.70 -6.31 11.32
N SER A 280 0.51 -7.58 10.99
CA SER A 280 0.97 -8.70 11.84
C SER A 280 2.48 -8.77 11.93
N ASP A 281 3.21 -8.54 10.82
CA ASP A 281 4.67 -8.52 10.83
C ASP A 281 5.22 -7.32 11.58
N PHE A 282 4.58 -6.16 11.39
CA PHE A 282 4.91 -4.97 12.14
C PHE A 282 4.72 -5.18 13.66
N ALA A 283 3.61 -5.80 14.06
CA ALA A 283 3.35 -6.11 15.46
C ALA A 283 4.41 -7.03 16.11
N LYS A 284 5.07 -7.90 15.34
CA LYS A 284 6.19 -8.74 15.83
C LYS A 284 7.34 -7.91 16.40
N VAL A 285 7.55 -6.69 15.91
CA VAL A 285 8.57 -5.77 16.44
C VAL A 285 8.24 -5.36 17.88
N CYS A 286 6.96 -5.13 18.16
CA CYS A 286 6.47 -4.68 19.48
C CYS A 286 6.27 -5.84 20.47
N LEU A 287 5.88 -7.01 19.97
CA LEU A 287 5.45 -8.13 20.80
C LEU A 287 6.56 -9.18 21.05
N LYS A 288 7.83 -8.79 21.05
CA LYS A 288 8.91 -9.66 21.51
C LYS A 288 8.66 -10.07 22.97
N PRO A 289 8.82 -11.34 23.40
CA PRO A 289 9.50 -12.45 22.73
C PRO A 289 8.60 -13.36 21.88
N TYR A 290 7.29 -13.12 21.81
CA TYR A 290 6.41 -13.93 20.99
C TYR A 290 6.73 -13.73 19.50
N LYS A 291 7.35 -14.76 18.91
CA LYS A 291 7.74 -14.73 17.49
C LYS A 291 6.63 -15.15 16.53
N LYS A 292 5.56 -15.75 17.08
CA LYS A 292 4.45 -16.30 16.29
C LYS A 292 3.18 -15.51 16.57
N ILE A 293 2.69 -14.82 15.56
CA ILE A 293 1.47 -14.02 15.57
C ILE A 293 0.58 -14.56 14.45
N GLU A 294 -0.74 -14.67 14.73
CA GLU A 294 -1.74 -15.03 13.72
C GLU A 294 -1.83 -13.93 12.68
N GLY A 295 -1.71 -14.27 11.39
CA GLY A 295 -1.88 -13.34 10.29
C GLY A 295 -3.34 -12.99 10.06
N TYR A 296 -3.60 -11.86 9.37
CA TYR A 296 -4.97 -11.44 9.05
C TYR A 296 -5.71 -12.48 8.21
N THR A 297 -5.07 -13.05 7.22
CA THR A 297 -5.65 -14.08 6.36
C THR A 297 -5.98 -15.37 7.15
N GLU A 298 -5.08 -15.80 8.06
CA GLU A 298 -5.31 -16.95 8.93
C GLU A 298 -6.50 -16.71 9.88
N PHE A 299 -6.64 -15.49 10.37
CA PHE A 299 -7.79 -15.06 11.16
C PHE A 299 -9.09 -15.15 10.34
N LEU A 300 -9.11 -14.63 9.10
CA LEU A 300 -10.29 -14.70 8.24
C LEU A 300 -10.66 -16.14 7.87
N GLU A 301 -9.67 -16.98 7.56
CA GLU A 301 -9.91 -18.41 7.29
C GLU A 301 -10.61 -19.08 8.46
N LYS A 302 -10.13 -18.86 9.68
CA LYS A 302 -10.73 -19.39 10.91
C LYS A 302 -12.20 -18.94 11.05
N ILE A 303 -12.48 -17.66 10.75
CA ILE A 303 -13.84 -17.10 10.88
C ILE A 303 -14.78 -17.64 9.79
N TYR A 304 -14.33 -17.73 8.55
CA TYR A 304 -15.17 -18.17 7.45
C TYR A 304 -15.31 -19.71 7.34
N SER A 305 -14.39 -20.45 7.95
CA SER A 305 -14.44 -21.94 7.97
C SER A 305 -15.08 -22.53 9.23
N SER A 306 -15.27 -21.76 10.31
CA SER A 306 -15.78 -22.26 11.60
C SER A 306 -16.81 -21.30 12.20
N ASN A 307 -17.82 -21.86 12.87
CA ASN A 307 -18.77 -21.08 13.68
C ASN A 307 -18.43 -21.11 15.19
N ASN A 308 -17.27 -21.67 15.58
CA ASN A 308 -16.90 -21.84 16.97
C ASN A 308 -16.01 -20.70 17.48
N PHE A 309 -16.56 -19.47 17.54
CA PHE A 309 -15.89 -18.31 18.11
C PHE A 309 -16.92 -17.36 18.75
N ASP A 310 -16.45 -16.57 19.71
CA ASP A 310 -17.30 -15.55 20.36
C ASP A 310 -17.28 -14.27 19.52
N LYS A 311 -18.31 -14.10 18.67
CA LYS A 311 -18.49 -12.95 17.79
C LYS A 311 -18.45 -11.64 18.60
N LYS A 312 -19.18 -11.56 19.71
CA LYS A 312 -19.29 -10.33 20.51
C LYS A 312 -17.96 -9.93 21.14
N LEU A 313 -17.20 -10.93 21.61
CA LEU A 313 -15.88 -10.67 22.17
C LEU A 313 -14.89 -10.17 21.12
N ILE A 314 -14.90 -10.74 19.90
CA ILE A 314 -14.04 -10.28 18.80
C ILE A 314 -14.42 -8.85 18.38
N GLU A 315 -15.72 -8.55 18.19
CA GLU A 315 -16.22 -7.21 17.91
C GLU A 315 -15.76 -6.21 19.00
N LYS A 316 -15.89 -6.60 20.27
CA LYS A 316 -15.45 -5.77 21.39
C LYS A 316 -13.95 -5.48 21.34
N LYS A 317 -13.11 -6.50 21.14
CA LYS A 317 -11.65 -6.34 21.04
C LYS A 317 -11.18 -5.47 19.86
N MET A 318 -12.03 -5.29 18.83
CA MET A 318 -11.78 -4.42 17.68
C MET A 318 -12.37 -3.01 17.84
N SER A 319 -13.12 -2.77 18.93
CA SER A 319 -13.79 -1.50 19.18
C SER A 319 -12.89 -0.48 19.87
N TYR A 320 -13.27 0.79 19.79
CA TYR A 320 -12.58 1.87 20.51
C TYR A 320 -12.80 1.81 22.02
N GLU A 321 -13.96 1.29 22.45
CA GLU A 321 -14.28 1.09 23.87
C GLU A 321 -13.30 0.12 24.53
N TYR A 322 -12.80 -0.87 23.81
CA TYR A 322 -11.79 -1.80 24.31
C TYR A 322 -10.49 -1.11 24.72
N LYS A 323 -10.06 -0.10 23.94
CA LYS A 323 -8.92 0.74 24.31
C LYS A 323 -9.17 1.48 25.62
N ASN A 324 -10.35 2.09 25.76
CA ASN A 324 -10.69 2.82 26.99
C ASN A 324 -10.67 1.91 28.23
N GLU A 325 -11.19 0.69 28.11
CA GLU A 325 -11.13 -0.31 29.20
C GLU A 325 -9.69 -0.70 29.56
N ILE A 326 -8.81 -0.83 28.58
CA ILE A 326 -7.37 -1.08 28.83
C ILE A 326 -6.73 0.13 29.51
N ASP A 327 -7.02 1.35 29.04
CA ASP A 327 -6.48 2.56 29.63
C ASP A 327 -6.94 2.72 31.09
N GLU A 328 -8.23 2.55 31.38
CA GLU A 328 -8.79 2.55 32.75
C GLU A 328 -8.16 1.46 33.63
N TYR A 329 -7.98 0.26 33.10
CA TYR A 329 -7.34 -0.83 33.82
C TYR A 329 -5.90 -0.48 34.20
N LEU A 330 -5.12 0.08 33.28
CA LEU A 330 -3.74 0.47 33.52
C LEU A 330 -3.62 1.64 34.51
N GLU A 331 -4.51 2.61 34.43
CA GLU A 331 -4.61 3.71 35.40
C GLU A 331 -4.97 3.19 36.79
N ASN A 332 -5.89 2.24 36.89
CA ASN A 332 -6.24 1.61 38.17
C ASN A 332 -5.06 0.85 38.79
N ILE A 333 -4.27 0.13 37.96
CA ILE A 333 -3.05 -0.52 38.45
C ILE A 333 -2.06 0.51 38.97
N GLU A 334 -1.80 1.56 38.20
CA GLU A 334 -0.85 2.62 38.56
C GLU A 334 -1.24 3.33 39.87
N ASN A 335 -2.51 3.69 40.01
CA ASN A 335 -3.03 4.34 41.20
C ASN A 335 -3.03 3.44 42.47
N ASN A 336 -3.01 2.14 42.28
CA ASN A 336 -3.01 1.16 43.39
C ASN A 336 -1.61 0.66 43.76
N ILE A 337 -0.54 1.17 43.16
CA ILE A 337 0.83 0.86 43.56
C ILE A 337 1.04 1.40 44.99
N LYS A 338 1.36 0.50 45.94
CA LYS A 338 1.57 0.86 47.35
C LYS A 338 3.05 1.15 47.60
N PHE A 339 3.34 2.41 47.77
CA PHE A 339 4.63 2.88 48.30
C PHE A 339 4.54 2.98 49.82
N ASP A 340 4.59 1.84 50.54
CA ASP A 340 4.23 1.70 51.93
C ASP A 340 5.44 1.52 52.87
N HIS A 341 6.64 1.31 52.33
CA HIS A 341 7.88 1.10 53.09
C HIS A 341 9.08 1.75 52.38
N ASP A 342 10.10 2.09 53.15
CA ASP A 342 11.36 2.58 52.64
C ASP A 342 12.19 1.42 52.10
N ILE A 343 13.05 1.67 51.09
CA ILE A 343 13.94 0.67 50.53
C ILE A 343 15.40 0.96 50.87
N GLU A 344 16.15 -0.09 51.24
CA GLU A 344 17.57 -0.01 51.45
C GLU A 344 18.32 -0.47 50.20
N ILE A 345 19.19 0.40 49.67
CA ILE A 345 20.02 0.10 48.52
C ILE A 345 21.47 0.53 48.85
N ASN A 346 22.40 -0.43 48.89
CA ASN A 346 23.80 -0.21 49.15
C ASN A 346 24.03 0.61 50.48
N ASN A 347 23.39 0.20 51.57
CA ASN A 347 23.40 0.87 52.87
C ASN A 347 22.83 2.29 52.90
N HIS A 348 22.15 2.72 51.83
CA HIS A 348 21.38 3.96 51.81
C HIS A 348 19.90 3.67 51.90
N ILE A 349 19.22 4.34 52.79
CA ILE A 349 17.77 4.28 52.91
C ILE A 349 17.17 5.33 51.95
N ILE A 350 16.31 4.86 51.07
CA ILE A 350 15.55 5.70 50.15
C ILE A 350 14.10 5.72 50.66
N GLU A 351 13.63 6.90 50.98
CA GLU A 351 12.31 7.09 51.54
C GLU A 351 11.21 6.77 50.53
N LYS A 352 10.16 6.07 50.96
CA LYS A 352 8.99 5.72 50.16
C LYS A 352 8.32 6.92 49.49
N ASP A 353 8.23 8.05 50.23
CA ASP A 353 7.61 9.29 49.73
C ASP A 353 8.45 9.94 48.60
N GLU A 354 9.75 9.78 48.66
CA GLU A 354 10.64 10.20 47.55
C GLU A 354 10.38 9.37 46.29
N ILE A 355 10.37 8.06 46.40
CA ILE A 355 10.13 7.16 45.26
C ILE A 355 8.72 7.39 44.69
N ARG A 356 7.73 7.55 45.56
CA ARG A 356 6.36 7.88 45.19
C ARG A 356 6.31 9.20 44.40
N ASN A 357 6.99 10.25 44.87
CA ASN A 357 7.01 11.55 44.21
C ASN A 357 7.73 11.48 42.85
N LEU A 358 8.85 10.74 42.77
CA LEU A 358 9.54 10.49 41.49
C LEU A 358 8.64 9.76 40.50
N TYR A 359 7.91 8.74 40.96
CA TYR A 359 7.07 7.89 40.10
C TYR A 359 5.77 8.58 39.67
N LEU A 360 5.02 9.19 40.62
CA LEU A 360 3.68 9.74 40.39
C LEU A 360 3.66 11.25 40.07
N SER A 361 4.82 11.95 40.13
CA SER A 361 4.90 13.39 39.85
C SER A 361 6.01 13.72 38.86
N LYS A 362 7.28 13.57 39.25
CA LYS A 362 8.43 14.04 38.44
C LYS A 362 8.48 13.36 37.08
N TYR A 363 8.34 12.06 37.04
CA TYR A 363 8.47 11.26 35.80
C TYR A 363 7.14 10.73 35.27
N LEU A 364 6.00 11.22 35.73
CA LEU A 364 4.66 10.76 35.36
C LEU A 364 4.42 10.76 33.83
N LYS A 365 5.00 11.69 33.10
CA LYS A 365 4.82 11.82 31.63
C LYS A 365 5.53 10.76 30.80
N PHE A 366 6.44 10.00 31.42
CA PHE A 366 7.20 8.97 30.72
C PHE A 366 6.53 7.60 30.79
N PRO A 367 6.76 6.71 29.85
CA PRO A 367 6.34 5.31 29.93
C PRO A 367 6.88 4.62 31.18
N TYR A 368 6.19 3.59 31.68
CA TYR A 368 6.55 2.93 32.95
C TYR A 368 8.01 2.49 33.02
N SER A 369 8.53 1.92 31.92
CA SER A 369 9.91 1.42 31.86
C SER A 369 10.93 2.54 31.96
N GLU A 370 10.76 3.62 31.18
CA GLU A 370 11.64 4.80 31.20
C GLU A 370 11.55 5.52 32.55
N ARG A 371 10.37 5.64 33.13
CA ARG A 371 10.13 6.21 34.45
C ARG A 371 10.96 5.51 35.52
N LEU A 372 10.91 4.17 35.52
CA LEU A 372 11.70 3.35 36.44
C LEU A 372 13.20 3.47 36.19
N ASP A 373 13.61 3.65 34.95
CA ASP A 373 15.02 3.86 34.58
C ASP A 373 15.54 5.21 35.09
N PHE A 374 14.76 6.27 34.97
CA PHE A 374 15.12 7.60 35.53
C PHE A 374 15.14 7.60 37.06
N ILE A 375 14.20 6.94 37.71
CA ILE A 375 14.20 6.79 39.16
C ILE A 375 15.45 6.03 39.62
N ALA A 376 15.79 4.93 38.95
CA ALA A 376 16.98 4.17 39.26
C ALA A 376 18.28 4.98 39.04
N GLU A 377 18.32 5.87 38.06
CA GLU A 377 19.42 6.80 37.87
C GLU A 377 19.54 7.82 38.99
N ASP A 378 18.45 8.48 39.36
CA ASP A 378 18.41 9.42 40.49
C ASP A 378 18.90 8.76 41.79
N ILE A 379 18.45 7.54 42.06
CA ILE A 379 18.87 6.77 43.24
C ILE A 379 20.35 6.38 43.15
N CYS A 380 20.84 5.97 41.97
CA CYS A 380 22.27 5.69 41.80
C CYS A 380 23.13 6.91 42.13
N TYR A 381 22.75 8.10 41.67
CA TYR A 381 23.46 9.33 42.00
C TYR A 381 23.43 9.64 43.50
N LYS A 382 22.25 9.54 44.13
CA LYS A 382 22.08 9.80 45.56
C LYS A 382 22.86 8.85 46.46
N ALA A 383 22.83 7.57 46.13
CA ALA A 383 23.45 6.48 46.89
C ALA A 383 24.93 6.24 46.48
N HIS A 384 25.51 7.08 45.61
CA HIS A 384 26.86 6.94 45.09
C HIS A 384 27.15 5.59 44.46
N ILE A 385 26.15 5.01 43.78
CA ILE A 385 26.22 3.75 43.06
C ILE A 385 26.60 4.01 41.59
N SER A 386 27.53 3.24 41.08
CA SER A 386 27.90 3.33 39.65
C SER A 386 26.67 3.02 38.76
N LEU A 387 26.44 3.84 37.71
CA LEU A 387 25.37 3.66 36.74
C LEU A 387 25.38 2.29 36.05
N LYS A 388 26.54 1.57 36.06
CA LYS A 388 26.60 0.17 35.61
C LYS A 388 25.65 -0.76 36.42
N HIS A 389 25.25 -0.36 37.60
CA HIS A 389 24.32 -1.12 38.46
C HIS A 389 22.88 -0.58 38.42
N LYS A 390 22.55 0.37 37.54
CA LYS A 390 21.21 0.94 37.39
C LYS A 390 20.12 -0.13 37.29
N ASN A 391 20.34 -1.17 36.48
CA ASN A 391 19.37 -2.25 36.30
C ASN A 391 19.13 -3.06 37.59
N LYS A 392 20.12 -3.17 38.49
CA LYS A 392 19.93 -3.81 39.80
C LYS A 392 19.02 -2.95 40.69
N VAL A 393 19.29 -1.65 40.73
CA VAL A 393 18.45 -0.69 41.47
C VAL A 393 17.02 -0.69 40.98
N ARG A 394 16.84 -0.61 39.66
CA ARG A 394 15.53 -0.73 39.00
C ARG A 394 14.77 -2.00 39.42
N ASN A 395 15.44 -3.15 39.38
CA ASN A 395 14.83 -4.43 39.74
C ASN A 395 14.46 -4.50 41.22
N VAL A 396 15.19 -3.86 42.13
CA VAL A 396 14.82 -3.74 43.53
C VAL A 396 13.52 -2.94 43.67
N ILE A 397 13.42 -1.77 43.01
CA ILE A 397 12.19 -0.93 43.07
C ILE A 397 10.99 -1.71 42.54
N VAL A 398 11.14 -2.39 41.38
CA VAL A 398 10.08 -3.19 40.75
C VAL A 398 9.61 -4.28 41.69
N LYS A 399 10.54 -4.98 42.35
CA LYS A 399 10.24 -6.09 43.27
C LYS A 399 9.59 -5.61 44.55
N GLU A 400 10.17 -4.60 45.20
CA GLU A 400 9.69 -4.13 46.52
C GLU A 400 8.30 -3.53 46.48
N TYR A 401 7.98 -2.78 45.38
CA TYR A 401 6.64 -2.20 45.21
C TYR A 401 5.72 -3.02 44.30
N ASN A 402 6.13 -4.24 43.94
CA ASN A 402 5.35 -5.15 43.08
C ASN A 402 4.84 -4.49 41.80
N ILE A 403 5.68 -3.72 41.12
CA ILE A 403 5.35 -3.02 39.86
C ILE A 403 5.43 -4.00 38.70
N CYS A 404 4.30 -4.33 38.08
CA CYS A 404 4.31 -5.20 36.92
C CYS A 404 4.67 -4.42 35.64
N VAL A 405 5.74 -4.82 34.97
CA VAL A 405 6.21 -4.28 33.66
C VAL A 405 6.19 -5.33 32.55
N ASN A 406 5.51 -6.45 32.76
CA ASN A 406 5.35 -7.53 31.79
C ASN A 406 4.00 -7.38 31.07
N GLN A 407 4.02 -6.97 29.79
CA GLN A 407 2.81 -6.76 29.01
C GLN A 407 1.91 -7.99 28.91
N PHE A 408 2.47 -9.19 28.91
CA PHE A 408 1.68 -10.43 28.78
C PHE A 408 0.96 -10.79 30.09
N GLU A 409 1.61 -10.56 31.23
CA GLU A 409 0.99 -10.74 32.54
C GLU A 409 -0.11 -9.73 32.76
N LEU A 410 0.13 -8.45 32.44
CA LEU A 410 -0.88 -7.39 32.54
C LEU A 410 -2.06 -7.66 31.60
N TYR A 411 -1.81 -8.08 30.37
CA TYR A 411 -2.90 -8.40 29.45
C TYR A 411 -3.72 -9.60 29.91
N LYS A 412 -3.07 -10.64 30.43
CA LYS A 412 -3.76 -11.80 31.01
C LYS A 412 -4.62 -11.41 32.23
N ASP A 413 -4.10 -10.59 33.14
CA ASP A 413 -4.82 -10.08 34.31
C ASP A 413 -6.02 -9.20 33.88
N PHE A 414 -5.81 -8.32 32.87
CA PHE A 414 -6.88 -7.53 32.27
C PHE A 414 -8.02 -8.41 31.75
N LEU A 415 -7.72 -9.44 30.94
CA LEU A 415 -8.74 -10.35 30.41
C LEU A 415 -9.52 -11.04 31.51
N ILE A 416 -8.85 -11.45 32.59
CA ILE A 416 -9.50 -12.10 33.76
C ILE A 416 -10.41 -11.08 34.46
N LYS A 417 -9.94 -9.89 34.79
CA LYS A 417 -10.71 -8.86 35.51
C LYS A 417 -11.90 -8.33 34.72
N SER A 418 -11.77 -8.24 33.40
CA SER A 418 -12.86 -7.83 32.50
C SER A 418 -13.80 -8.97 32.13
N ASN A 419 -13.60 -10.15 32.71
CA ASN A 419 -14.40 -11.37 32.43
C ASN A 419 -14.40 -11.75 30.94
N TYR A 420 -13.32 -11.46 30.21
CA TYR A 420 -13.10 -11.89 28.85
C TYR A 420 -12.49 -13.28 28.85
N LEU A 421 -13.37 -14.29 28.77
CA LEU A 421 -12.98 -15.69 28.86
C LEU A 421 -12.15 -16.14 27.65
N GLY A 422 -11.08 -16.87 27.92
CA GLY A 422 -10.26 -17.50 26.87
C GLY A 422 -8.80 -17.07 26.86
N SER A 423 -7.99 -17.86 26.19
CA SER A 423 -6.56 -17.56 26.03
C SER A 423 -6.34 -16.64 24.83
N PHE A 424 -5.46 -15.66 24.95
CA PHE A 424 -4.98 -14.85 23.82
C PHE A 424 -3.97 -15.60 22.93
N ILE A 425 -3.63 -16.84 23.30
CA ILE A 425 -2.75 -17.72 22.54
C ILE A 425 -3.56 -18.89 21.98
N SER A 426 -3.42 -19.17 20.70
CA SER A 426 -3.95 -20.35 20.03
C SER A 426 -2.85 -21.04 19.24
N LYS A 427 -2.68 -22.37 19.40
CA LYS A 427 -1.63 -23.14 18.71
C LYS A 427 -0.22 -22.52 18.79
N GLY A 428 0.09 -21.88 19.94
CA GLY A 428 1.38 -21.22 20.16
C GLY A 428 1.57 -19.87 19.44
N LYS A 429 0.51 -19.31 18.84
CA LYS A 429 0.46 -17.98 18.23
C LYS A 429 -0.41 -17.04 19.07
N VAL A 430 -0.05 -15.75 19.10
CA VAL A 430 -0.94 -14.68 19.57
C VAL A 430 -2.08 -14.54 18.59
N LYS A 431 -3.33 -14.56 19.07
CA LYS A 431 -4.51 -14.41 18.21
C LYS A 431 -4.56 -13.01 17.62
N TYR A 432 -5.04 -12.89 16.38
CA TYR A 432 -5.12 -11.62 15.68
C TYR A 432 -5.92 -10.55 16.44
N GLU A 433 -7.06 -10.92 17.01
CA GLU A 433 -7.93 -10.03 17.78
C GLU A 433 -7.31 -9.53 19.08
N ASP A 434 -6.25 -10.17 19.58
CA ASP A 434 -5.56 -9.82 20.84
C ASP A 434 -4.29 -8.96 20.61
N ILE A 435 -3.82 -8.82 19.35
CA ILE A 435 -2.61 -8.08 19.01
C ILE A 435 -2.70 -6.63 19.48
N MET A 436 -3.82 -5.96 19.18
CA MET A 436 -4.02 -4.54 19.51
C MET A 436 -3.97 -4.27 20.99
N GLY A 437 -4.66 -5.09 21.79
CA GLY A 437 -4.65 -4.97 23.25
C GLY A 437 -3.25 -5.13 23.84
N LEU A 438 -2.52 -6.13 23.37
CA LEU A 438 -1.12 -6.35 23.77
C LEU A 438 -0.20 -5.18 23.37
N MET A 439 -0.39 -4.62 22.16
CA MET A 439 0.39 -3.46 21.70
C MET A 439 0.10 -2.21 22.54
N LEU A 440 -1.14 -1.94 22.89
CA LEU A 440 -1.52 -0.80 23.75
C LEU A 440 -0.82 -0.87 25.10
N ILE A 441 -0.86 -2.05 25.76
CA ILE A 441 -0.17 -2.26 27.05
C ILE A 441 1.35 -2.14 26.86
N TYR A 442 1.90 -2.69 25.77
CA TYR A 442 3.32 -2.53 25.45
C TYR A 442 3.74 -1.06 25.34
N PHE A 443 2.94 -0.23 24.65
CA PHE A 443 3.25 1.20 24.49
C PHE A 443 3.14 1.97 25.80
N LYS A 444 2.21 1.60 26.67
CA LYS A 444 2.11 2.22 28.00
C LYS A 444 3.34 1.91 28.85
N ILE A 445 3.87 0.69 28.74
CA ILE A 445 5.06 0.24 29.50
C ILE A 445 6.35 0.81 28.91
N ASN A 446 6.53 0.69 27.57
CA ASN A 446 7.82 0.92 26.92
C ASN A 446 7.86 2.19 26.04
N GLY A 447 6.73 2.88 25.87
CA GLY A 447 6.57 3.95 24.91
C GLY A 447 6.37 3.44 23.48
N TYR A 448 6.01 4.35 22.59
CA TYR A 448 5.90 4.04 21.17
C TYR A 448 7.30 3.87 20.56
N PRO A 449 7.53 2.81 19.78
CA PRO A 449 8.78 2.67 19.04
C PRO A 449 8.92 3.83 18.07
N ASN A 450 10.13 4.34 17.95
CA ASN A 450 10.39 5.51 17.16
C ASN A 450 11.01 5.17 15.81
N PHE A 451 10.26 5.46 14.75
CA PHE A 451 10.69 5.27 13.36
C PHE A 451 10.90 6.63 12.68
N TYR A 452 11.77 7.46 13.24
CA TYR A 452 12.07 8.82 12.71
C TYR A 452 12.50 8.84 11.25
N GLY A 453 13.07 7.76 10.73
CA GLY A 453 13.48 7.64 9.35
C GLY A 453 12.30 7.59 8.36
N ILE A 454 11.11 7.17 8.81
CA ILE A 454 9.92 7.08 7.94
C ILE A 454 9.26 8.45 7.84
N GLN A 455 9.21 9.00 6.64
CA GLN A 455 8.63 10.31 6.34
C GLN A 455 7.28 10.21 5.64
N GLN A 456 7.02 9.08 4.97
CA GLN A 456 5.77 8.81 4.25
C GLN A 456 5.26 7.42 4.60
N VAL A 457 4.01 7.34 5.04
CA VAL A 457 3.29 6.09 5.26
C VAL A 457 2.14 6.00 4.27
N VAL A 458 2.05 4.88 3.58
CA VAL A 458 0.93 4.57 2.68
C VAL A 458 0.17 3.38 3.26
N ILE A 459 -1.13 3.51 3.43
CA ILE A 459 -2.01 2.45 3.90
C ILE A 459 -2.98 2.15 2.78
N ASP A 460 -2.80 1.01 2.12
CA ASP A 460 -3.77 0.52 1.13
C ASP A 460 -4.76 -0.44 1.79
N GLU A 461 -5.91 -0.63 1.16
CA GLU A 461 -7.03 -1.43 1.69
C GLU A 461 -7.42 -1.01 3.12
N ALA A 462 -7.45 0.30 3.36
CA ALA A 462 -7.63 0.91 4.69
C ALA A 462 -8.90 0.43 5.43
N GLN A 463 -9.92 -0.02 4.70
CA GLN A 463 -11.15 -0.54 5.29
C GLN A 463 -10.97 -1.83 6.10
N ASP A 464 -9.85 -2.54 5.93
CA ASP A 464 -9.55 -3.76 6.71
C ASP A 464 -8.80 -3.49 8.01
N TYR A 465 -8.32 -2.26 8.19
CA TYR A 465 -7.72 -1.83 9.45
C TYR A 465 -8.77 -1.17 10.34
N THR A 466 -8.79 -1.56 11.60
CA THR A 466 -9.68 -0.94 12.59
C THR A 466 -9.25 0.50 12.90
N TYR A 467 -10.18 1.29 13.43
CA TYR A 467 -9.88 2.64 13.91
C TYR A 467 -8.72 2.67 14.91
N LEU A 468 -8.66 1.65 15.78
CA LEU A 468 -7.60 1.50 16.75
C LEU A 468 -6.22 1.23 16.11
N GLN A 469 -6.16 0.43 15.05
CA GLN A 469 -4.92 0.23 14.30
C GLN A 469 -4.45 1.52 13.63
N MET A 470 -5.37 2.32 13.09
CA MET A 470 -5.06 3.62 12.50
C MET A 470 -4.49 4.60 13.55
N GLU A 471 -5.05 4.62 14.76
CA GLU A 471 -4.52 5.41 15.88
C GLU A 471 -3.11 4.95 16.28
N ILE A 472 -2.89 3.66 16.35
CA ILE A 472 -1.57 3.07 16.61
C ILE A 472 -0.56 3.53 15.55
N PHE A 473 -0.89 3.45 14.27
CA PHE A 473 0.00 3.92 13.19
C PHE A 473 0.33 5.40 13.34
N LYS A 474 -0.68 6.24 13.63
CA LYS A 474 -0.48 7.68 13.81
C LYS A 474 0.50 7.98 14.94
N ASN A 475 0.41 7.25 16.04
CA ASN A 475 1.27 7.44 17.21
C ASN A 475 2.70 6.92 17.01
N ILE A 476 2.86 5.85 16.22
CA ILE A 476 4.18 5.25 15.93
C ILE A 476 4.97 6.09 14.91
N PHE A 477 4.28 6.74 13.97
CA PHE A 477 4.88 7.58 12.93
C PHE A 477 4.46 9.06 13.07
N PRO A 478 4.77 9.73 14.18
CA PRO A 478 4.25 11.06 14.50
C PRO A 478 4.66 12.13 13.48
N ASN A 479 5.80 11.97 12.83
CA ASN A 479 6.37 12.92 11.87
C ASN A 479 6.09 12.55 10.40
N ALA A 480 5.48 11.40 10.15
CA ALA A 480 5.20 10.97 8.79
C ALA A 480 3.94 11.64 8.22
N LYS A 481 3.96 11.88 6.93
CA LYS A 481 2.74 12.15 6.15
C LYS A 481 2.06 10.84 5.82
N PHE A 482 0.73 10.83 5.77
CA PHE A 482 -0.04 9.62 5.48
C PHE A 482 -0.84 9.76 4.18
N THR A 483 -0.85 8.68 3.41
CA THR A 483 -1.77 8.47 2.29
C THR A 483 -2.57 7.19 2.57
N ILE A 484 -3.86 7.35 2.80
CA ILE A 484 -4.76 6.28 3.27
C ILE A 484 -5.79 6.04 2.17
N LEU A 485 -5.77 4.84 1.58
CA LEU A 485 -6.65 4.49 0.48
C LEU A 485 -7.49 3.28 0.84
N GLY A 486 -8.76 3.28 0.45
CA GLY A 486 -9.63 2.15 0.72
C GLY A 486 -11.00 2.27 0.05
N ASP A 487 -11.78 1.20 0.21
CA ASP A 487 -13.17 1.11 -0.21
C ASP A 487 -13.99 0.45 0.90
N VAL A 488 -14.83 1.22 1.58
CA VAL A 488 -15.63 0.69 2.71
C VAL A 488 -16.54 -0.47 2.31
N ASN A 489 -16.88 -0.59 1.03
CA ASN A 489 -17.71 -1.68 0.51
C ASN A 489 -16.90 -2.97 0.29
N GLN A 490 -15.58 -2.87 0.19
CA GLN A 490 -14.67 -4.01 0.03
C GLN A 490 -14.10 -4.53 1.35
N THR A 491 -14.69 -4.19 2.49
CA THR A 491 -14.27 -4.79 3.76
C THR A 491 -14.63 -6.27 3.80
N ILE A 492 -13.64 -7.09 4.14
CA ILE A 492 -13.82 -8.54 4.37
C ILE A 492 -13.76 -8.90 5.84
N ASN A 493 -13.56 -7.93 6.73
CA ASN A 493 -13.65 -8.12 8.18
C ASN A 493 -15.12 -8.12 8.60
N PRO A 494 -15.68 -9.24 9.08
CA PRO A 494 -17.10 -9.30 9.46
C PRO A 494 -17.42 -8.61 10.80
N PHE A 495 -16.40 -8.23 11.57
CA PHE A 495 -16.54 -7.66 12.93
C PHE A 495 -16.31 -6.15 12.97
N TYR A 496 -15.77 -5.57 11.90
CA TYR A 496 -15.48 -4.15 11.86
C TYR A 496 -15.72 -3.57 10.46
N LYS A 497 -16.46 -2.48 10.40
CA LYS A 497 -16.77 -1.78 9.15
C LYS A 497 -16.87 -0.27 9.38
N TYR A 498 -16.18 0.48 8.57
CA TYR A 498 -16.39 1.93 8.49
C TYR A 498 -17.70 2.27 7.76
N LYS A 499 -18.39 3.31 8.22
CA LYS A 499 -19.47 3.95 7.42
C LYS A 499 -18.89 4.76 6.26
N SER A 500 -17.79 5.43 6.49
CA SER A 500 -17.00 6.19 5.53
C SER A 500 -15.57 6.29 6.06
N LEU A 501 -14.56 6.26 5.18
CA LEU A 501 -13.18 6.55 5.58
C LEU A 501 -13.00 8.02 6.03
N GLU A 502 -13.97 8.89 5.75
CA GLU A 502 -13.95 10.26 6.24
C GLU A 502 -13.89 10.36 7.77
N SER A 503 -14.43 9.35 8.50
CA SER A 503 -14.32 9.27 9.96
C SER A 503 -12.87 9.23 10.47
N LEU A 504 -11.91 8.84 9.64
CA LEU A 504 -10.49 8.88 9.98
C LEU A 504 -9.94 10.31 10.17
N LYS A 505 -10.69 11.36 9.80
CA LYS A 505 -10.34 12.76 10.11
C LYS A 505 -10.20 13.02 11.60
N ASP A 506 -10.85 12.23 12.44
CA ASP A 506 -10.75 12.33 13.90
C ASP A 506 -9.32 11.95 14.38
N ILE A 507 -8.69 10.96 13.72
CA ILE A 507 -7.30 10.55 14.00
C ILE A 507 -6.30 11.42 13.25
N PHE A 508 -6.64 11.79 12.01
CA PHE A 508 -5.79 12.55 11.09
C PHE A 508 -6.38 13.96 10.85
N PRO A 509 -6.29 14.87 11.83
CA PRO A 509 -6.86 16.21 11.70
C PRO A 509 -6.19 16.96 10.54
N LYS A 510 -6.95 17.83 9.87
CA LYS A 510 -6.52 18.56 8.67
C LYS A 510 -6.22 17.66 7.46
N SER A 511 -6.78 16.44 7.44
CA SER A 511 -6.67 15.60 6.26
C SER A 511 -7.55 16.10 5.12
N LYS A 512 -7.05 15.95 3.90
CA LYS A 512 -7.88 16.11 2.70
C LYS A 512 -8.56 14.77 2.39
N TYR A 513 -9.86 14.82 2.16
CA TYR A 513 -10.67 13.67 1.76
C TYR A 513 -11.04 13.78 0.28
N ILE A 514 -10.79 12.72 -0.49
CA ILE A 514 -11.08 12.66 -1.93
C ILE A 514 -11.85 11.36 -2.22
N GLU A 515 -12.87 11.45 -3.08
CA GLU A 515 -13.63 10.30 -3.55
C GLU A 515 -13.34 10.01 -5.02
N LEU A 516 -13.02 8.75 -5.32
CA LEU A 516 -12.86 8.22 -6.68
C LEU A 516 -14.08 7.35 -7.01
N LYS A 517 -15.02 7.90 -7.80
CA LYS A 517 -16.34 7.27 -8.08
C LYS A 517 -16.39 6.48 -9.38
N LYS A 518 -15.38 6.61 -10.24
CA LYS A 518 -15.34 5.96 -11.55
C LYS A 518 -14.58 4.63 -11.44
N ALA A 519 -15.17 3.58 -12.00
CA ALA A 519 -14.57 2.25 -12.14
C ALA A 519 -14.05 2.05 -13.57
N TYR A 520 -12.77 1.76 -13.69
CA TYR A 520 -12.06 1.61 -14.98
C TYR A 520 -11.78 0.16 -15.35
N ARG A 521 -11.93 -0.75 -14.39
CA ARG A 521 -11.50 -2.15 -14.50
C ARG A 521 -12.55 -3.04 -15.12
N SER A 522 -13.74 -3.05 -14.54
CA SER A 522 -14.80 -3.99 -14.89
C SER A 522 -15.79 -3.40 -15.89
N SER A 523 -16.43 -4.26 -16.66
CA SER A 523 -17.48 -3.87 -17.59
C SER A 523 -18.67 -3.25 -16.90
N SER A 524 -19.50 -2.51 -17.65
CA SER A 524 -20.73 -1.89 -17.17
C SER A 524 -21.67 -2.90 -16.53
N GLU A 525 -21.81 -4.08 -17.12
CA GLU A 525 -22.71 -5.14 -16.67
C GLU A 525 -22.29 -5.69 -15.29
N ILE A 526 -20.98 -5.86 -15.07
CA ILE A 526 -20.46 -6.28 -13.77
C ILE A 526 -20.64 -5.18 -12.73
N ILE A 527 -20.41 -3.91 -13.10
CA ILE A 527 -20.62 -2.77 -12.19
C ILE A 527 -22.09 -2.62 -11.82
N ASP A 528 -23.02 -2.77 -12.79
CA ASP A 528 -24.45 -2.70 -12.54
C ASP A 528 -24.90 -3.83 -11.60
N TYR A 529 -24.38 -5.03 -11.79
CA TYR A 529 -24.65 -6.15 -10.90
C TYR A 529 -24.10 -5.90 -9.48
N THR A 530 -22.88 -5.42 -9.36
CA THR A 530 -22.27 -5.12 -8.06
C THR A 530 -22.94 -3.93 -7.36
N ASN A 531 -23.40 -2.93 -8.10
CA ASN A 531 -24.27 -1.86 -7.57
C ASN A 531 -25.58 -2.42 -7.00
N LYS A 532 -26.19 -3.39 -7.69
CA LYS A 532 -27.42 -4.06 -7.23
C LYS A 532 -27.17 -4.83 -5.93
N ILE A 533 -26.02 -5.51 -5.77
CA ILE A 533 -25.65 -6.20 -4.53
C ILE A 533 -25.65 -5.23 -3.34
N LEU A 534 -25.06 -4.06 -3.52
CA LEU A 534 -24.90 -3.05 -2.46
C LEU A 534 -26.16 -2.15 -2.28
N GLY A 535 -27.13 -2.20 -3.20
CA GLY A 535 -28.28 -1.29 -3.20
C GLY A 535 -27.89 0.18 -3.47
N ILE A 536 -26.82 0.42 -4.27
CA ILE A 536 -26.30 1.75 -4.61
C ILE A 536 -26.34 1.96 -6.13
N SER A 537 -26.21 3.23 -6.57
CA SER A 537 -26.18 3.60 -7.99
C SER A 537 -25.09 4.63 -8.31
N ASN A 538 -24.16 4.86 -7.39
CA ASN A 538 -23.17 5.93 -7.49
C ASN A 538 -21.84 5.50 -8.08
N ILE A 539 -21.63 4.22 -8.35
CA ILE A 539 -20.43 3.73 -9.04
C ILE A 539 -20.71 3.79 -10.54
N VAL A 540 -19.87 4.55 -11.23
CA VAL A 540 -19.97 4.74 -12.68
C VAL A 540 -18.91 3.91 -13.39
N ALA A 541 -19.35 3.00 -14.26
CA ALA A 541 -18.45 2.28 -15.15
C ALA A 541 -17.96 3.22 -16.27
N VAL A 542 -16.68 3.31 -16.48
CA VAL A 542 -16.08 4.01 -17.61
C VAL A 542 -16.03 3.09 -18.82
N ARG A 543 -15.81 1.81 -18.61
CA ARG A 543 -15.75 0.80 -19.64
C ARG A 543 -17.18 0.50 -20.12
N LYS A 544 -17.54 0.98 -21.29
CA LYS A 544 -18.75 0.65 -21.97
C LYS A 544 -18.50 -0.60 -22.81
N GLU A 545 -19.40 -1.52 -22.76
CA GLU A 545 -19.44 -2.78 -23.49
C GLU A 545 -18.69 -3.96 -22.91
N ASN A 546 -19.47 -4.94 -22.67
CA ASN A 546 -19.10 -6.28 -23.05
C ASN A 546 -20.35 -6.92 -23.62
N ASN A 547 -20.20 -7.67 -24.66
CA ASN A 547 -21.24 -8.53 -25.19
C ASN A 547 -21.59 -9.69 -24.24
N TYR A 548 -21.16 -9.60 -22.95
CA TYR A 548 -21.29 -10.64 -21.95
C TYR A 548 -22.11 -10.14 -20.77
N ASN A 549 -23.29 -10.70 -20.59
CA ASN A 549 -24.10 -10.49 -19.39
C ASN A 549 -23.49 -11.23 -18.20
N VAL A 550 -23.86 -10.83 -16.99
CA VAL A 550 -23.60 -11.63 -15.79
C VAL A 550 -24.47 -12.88 -15.85
N ASP A 551 -23.84 -14.04 -15.94
CA ASP A 551 -24.54 -15.32 -16.04
C ASP A 551 -24.90 -15.84 -14.65
N ILE A 552 -26.18 -16.06 -14.39
CA ILE A 552 -26.69 -16.68 -13.17
C ILE A 552 -27.15 -18.09 -13.51
N ILE A 553 -26.57 -19.07 -12.84
CA ILE A 553 -26.74 -20.50 -13.17
C ILE A 553 -27.17 -21.25 -11.91
N GLU A 554 -28.23 -22.03 -11.99
CA GLU A 554 -28.59 -22.99 -10.95
C GLU A 554 -27.72 -24.26 -11.10
N LEU A 555 -27.08 -24.66 -10.00
CA LEU A 555 -26.29 -25.89 -9.96
C LEU A 555 -27.20 -27.12 -9.92
N ASP A 556 -27.01 -27.99 -10.91
CA ASP A 556 -27.60 -29.32 -10.89
C ASP A 556 -26.67 -30.29 -10.13
N GLU A 557 -27.17 -30.82 -9.01
CA GLU A 557 -26.45 -31.78 -8.14
C GLU A 557 -25.81 -32.94 -8.90
N SER A 558 -26.46 -33.41 -10.01
CA SER A 558 -25.97 -34.51 -10.80
C SER A 558 -24.87 -34.14 -11.81
N ASN A 559 -24.75 -32.83 -12.16
CA ASN A 559 -23.93 -32.39 -13.30
C ASN A 559 -22.98 -31.20 -12.95
N LYS A 560 -22.72 -30.93 -11.67
CA LYS A 560 -21.92 -29.77 -11.20
C LYS A 560 -20.61 -29.59 -11.95
N ILE A 561 -19.83 -30.64 -12.04
CA ILE A 561 -18.51 -30.61 -12.68
C ILE A 561 -18.62 -30.33 -14.17
N TYR A 562 -19.62 -30.93 -14.85
CA TYR A 562 -19.89 -30.66 -16.25
C TYR A 562 -20.26 -29.19 -16.48
N GLN A 563 -21.10 -28.61 -15.60
CA GLN A 563 -21.50 -27.21 -15.69
C GLN A 563 -20.29 -26.26 -15.51
N VAL A 564 -19.42 -26.52 -14.53
CA VAL A 564 -18.19 -25.71 -14.31
C VAL A 564 -17.28 -25.80 -15.54
N ASN A 565 -17.03 -27.02 -16.06
CA ASN A 565 -16.20 -27.21 -17.25
C ASN A 565 -16.81 -26.54 -18.50
N SER A 566 -18.16 -26.54 -18.62
CA SER A 566 -18.86 -25.86 -19.71
C SER A 566 -18.62 -24.36 -19.72
N ILE A 567 -18.67 -23.73 -18.54
CA ILE A 567 -18.38 -22.29 -18.39
C ILE A 567 -16.90 -21.99 -18.66
N LEU A 568 -15.97 -22.79 -18.15
CA LEU A 568 -14.54 -22.65 -18.46
C LEU A 568 -14.30 -22.72 -19.98
N ASN A 569 -14.92 -23.64 -20.66
CA ASN A 569 -14.83 -23.76 -22.12
C ASN A 569 -15.45 -22.55 -22.85
N LEU A 570 -16.56 -22.02 -22.34
CA LEU A 570 -17.18 -20.81 -22.86
C LEU A 570 -16.26 -19.61 -22.73
N MET A 571 -15.67 -19.41 -21.54
CA MET A 571 -14.70 -18.34 -21.28
C MET A 571 -13.50 -18.44 -22.22
N ASN A 572 -12.91 -19.61 -22.35
CA ASN A 572 -11.78 -19.84 -23.28
C ASN A 572 -12.13 -19.55 -24.74
N LYS A 573 -13.34 -19.92 -25.22
CA LYS A 573 -13.82 -19.61 -26.57
C LYS A 573 -13.94 -18.09 -26.79
N ASN A 574 -14.16 -17.32 -25.73
CA ASN A 574 -14.25 -15.87 -25.75
C ASN A 574 -12.91 -15.18 -25.50
N ASN A 575 -11.79 -15.92 -25.61
CA ASN A 575 -10.42 -15.44 -25.36
C ASN A 575 -10.21 -14.93 -23.93
N ILE A 576 -10.93 -15.45 -22.95
CA ILE A 576 -10.76 -15.19 -21.53
C ILE A 576 -9.93 -16.32 -20.94
N HIS A 577 -8.71 -16.02 -20.55
CA HIS A 577 -7.74 -17.04 -20.15
C HIS A 577 -7.47 -17.04 -18.65
N LYS A 578 -7.32 -15.86 -18.02
CA LYS A 578 -7.09 -15.74 -16.59
C LYS A 578 -8.41 -15.84 -15.82
N ILE A 579 -8.69 -17.04 -15.35
CA ILE A 579 -9.98 -17.37 -14.75
C ILE A 579 -9.79 -17.77 -13.28
N ALA A 580 -10.58 -17.18 -12.38
CA ALA A 580 -10.69 -17.64 -11.01
C ALA A 580 -12.04 -18.30 -10.74
N ILE A 581 -12.01 -19.48 -10.18
CA ILE A 581 -13.17 -20.10 -9.55
C ILE A 581 -13.09 -19.78 -8.06
N ILE A 582 -13.98 -18.91 -7.59
CA ILE A 582 -13.95 -18.41 -6.23
C ILE A 582 -15.03 -19.09 -5.40
N THR A 583 -14.61 -19.75 -4.33
CA THR A 583 -15.51 -20.37 -3.33
C THR A 583 -15.54 -19.52 -2.06
N LYS A 584 -16.51 -19.73 -1.18
CA LYS A 584 -16.57 -18.96 0.08
C LYS A 584 -15.38 -19.26 0.98
N ASN A 585 -15.01 -20.52 1.14
CA ASN A 585 -13.96 -20.98 2.06
C ASN A 585 -13.05 -22.03 1.41
N VAL A 586 -11.95 -22.37 2.11
CA VAL A 586 -10.93 -23.30 1.63
C VAL A 586 -11.46 -24.75 1.52
N GLU A 587 -12.43 -25.14 2.34
CA GLU A 587 -12.97 -26.50 2.31
C GLU A 587 -13.77 -26.76 1.04
N GLU A 588 -14.63 -25.80 0.63
CA GLU A 588 -15.34 -25.85 -0.64
C GLU A 588 -14.37 -25.87 -1.84
N ALA A 589 -13.33 -25.02 -1.79
CA ALA A 589 -12.29 -24.97 -2.82
C ALA A 589 -11.60 -26.34 -2.98
N LYS A 590 -11.23 -26.95 -1.87
CA LYS A 590 -10.56 -28.25 -1.84
C LYS A 590 -11.42 -29.38 -2.38
N ILE A 591 -12.71 -29.38 -2.04
CA ILE A 591 -13.67 -30.39 -2.56
C ILE A 591 -13.84 -30.20 -4.06
N LEU A 592 -14.05 -28.98 -4.52
CA LEU A 592 -14.21 -28.66 -5.95
C LEU A 592 -12.96 -29.07 -6.76
N TYR A 593 -11.76 -28.70 -6.27
CA TYR A 593 -10.50 -29.04 -6.92
C TYR A 593 -10.32 -30.55 -7.11
N LYS A 594 -10.62 -31.35 -6.06
CA LYS A 594 -10.54 -32.80 -6.13
C LYS A 594 -11.51 -33.40 -7.15
N ASN A 595 -12.70 -32.80 -7.29
CA ASN A 595 -13.73 -33.34 -8.19
C ASN A 595 -13.52 -32.95 -9.66
N LEU A 596 -12.82 -31.82 -9.91
CA LEU A 596 -12.55 -31.37 -11.29
C LEU A 596 -11.47 -32.19 -11.98
N GLU A 597 -10.56 -32.84 -11.24
CA GLU A 597 -9.49 -33.71 -11.77
C GLU A 597 -8.78 -33.14 -13.02
N ASN A 598 -8.49 -31.83 -13.02
CA ASN A 598 -7.95 -31.12 -14.17
C ASN A 598 -6.57 -30.56 -13.83
N ASP A 599 -5.53 -31.11 -14.46
CA ASP A 599 -4.14 -30.71 -14.25
C ASP A 599 -3.84 -29.26 -14.68
N ASN A 600 -4.69 -28.62 -15.48
CA ASN A 600 -4.52 -27.23 -15.89
C ASN A 600 -5.03 -26.22 -14.87
N ILE A 601 -5.69 -26.70 -13.82
CA ILE A 601 -6.21 -25.85 -12.73
C ILE A 601 -5.24 -25.89 -11.55
N GLN A 602 -5.02 -24.76 -10.91
CA GLN A 602 -4.24 -24.67 -9.67
C GLN A 602 -5.16 -24.35 -8.49
N PHE A 603 -4.94 -25.04 -7.38
CA PHE A 603 -5.59 -24.72 -6.11
C PHE A 603 -4.69 -23.81 -5.27
N ILE A 604 -5.20 -22.65 -4.89
CA ILE A 604 -4.55 -21.67 -4.01
C ILE A 604 -5.13 -21.83 -2.61
N GLN A 605 -4.32 -22.31 -1.69
CA GLN A 605 -4.73 -22.58 -0.31
C GLN A 605 -4.23 -21.52 0.68
N ASN A 606 -3.04 -20.97 0.44
CA ASN A 606 -2.36 -20.04 1.36
C ASN A 606 -1.89 -18.79 0.61
N THR A 607 -1.58 -17.74 1.36
CA THR A 607 -0.98 -16.50 0.82
C THR A 607 0.40 -16.70 0.20
N ASP A 608 1.12 -17.76 0.60
CA ASP A 608 2.48 -18.06 0.11
C ASP A 608 2.46 -18.80 -1.24
N ASP A 609 1.26 -19.22 -1.71
CA ASP A 609 1.13 -19.94 -2.97
C ASP A 609 1.27 -18.96 -4.15
N SER A 610 2.32 -19.10 -4.95
CA SER A 610 2.48 -18.33 -6.18
C SER A 610 1.52 -18.81 -7.26
N ILE A 611 0.86 -17.88 -7.97
CA ILE A 611 -0.03 -18.20 -9.10
C ILE A 611 0.85 -18.55 -10.32
N GLN A 612 0.74 -19.80 -10.79
CA GLN A 612 1.52 -20.34 -11.90
C GLN A 612 0.66 -20.73 -13.12
N LYS A 613 -0.66 -20.89 -12.92
CA LYS A 613 -1.60 -21.32 -13.97
C LYS A 613 -2.64 -20.25 -14.24
N ASP A 614 -3.16 -20.25 -15.44
CA ASP A 614 -4.17 -19.30 -15.90
C ASP A 614 -5.54 -19.53 -15.24
N VAL A 615 -5.86 -20.78 -14.89
CA VAL A 615 -7.10 -21.12 -14.19
C VAL A 615 -6.77 -21.52 -12.75
N ILE A 616 -7.38 -20.83 -11.79
CA ILE A 616 -7.19 -21.12 -10.37
C ILE A 616 -8.50 -21.35 -9.64
N ILE A 617 -8.43 -22.12 -8.56
CA ILE A 617 -9.49 -22.23 -7.55
C ILE A 617 -8.96 -21.56 -6.28
N ILE A 618 -9.72 -20.63 -5.74
CA ILE A 618 -9.27 -19.79 -4.62
C ILE A 618 -10.43 -19.48 -3.66
N PRO A 619 -10.23 -19.50 -2.33
CA PRO A 619 -11.23 -19.03 -1.39
C PRO A 619 -11.37 -17.50 -1.44
N SER A 620 -12.57 -17.00 -1.12
CA SER A 620 -13.00 -15.61 -1.30
C SER A 620 -12.06 -14.58 -0.64
N TYR A 621 -11.63 -14.83 0.59
CA TYR A 621 -10.76 -13.90 1.34
C TYR A 621 -9.33 -13.85 0.79
N LEU A 622 -8.85 -14.85 0.06
CA LEU A 622 -7.57 -14.82 -0.65
C LEU A 622 -7.67 -14.11 -2.01
N SER A 623 -8.86 -14.04 -2.60
CA SER A 623 -9.06 -13.36 -3.89
C SER A 623 -8.95 -11.84 -3.81
N LYS A 624 -8.96 -11.28 -2.59
CA LYS A 624 -8.86 -9.84 -2.38
C LYS A 624 -7.52 -9.30 -2.87
N GLY A 625 -7.56 -8.17 -3.61
CA GLY A 625 -6.39 -7.56 -4.24
C GLY A 625 -6.02 -8.19 -5.59
N LEU A 626 -6.51 -9.39 -5.90
CA LEU A 626 -6.30 -10.04 -7.20
C LEU A 626 -7.36 -9.63 -8.23
N GLU A 627 -7.06 -9.85 -9.51
CA GLU A 627 -7.90 -9.48 -10.63
C GLU A 627 -7.85 -10.58 -11.71
N PHE A 628 -9.01 -10.88 -12.29
CA PHE A 628 -9.14 -11.94 -13.27
C PHE A 628 -9.99 -11.48 -14.45
N GLU A 629 -9.63 -11.94 -15.64
CA GLU A 629 -10.42 -11.69 -16.86
C GLU A 629 -11.83 -12.28 -16.71
N GLY A 630 -11.91 -13.51 -16.17
CA GLY A 630 -13.16 -14.19 -15.86
C GLY A 630 -13.24 -14.66 -14.41
N VAL A 631 -14.41 -14.56 -13.82
CA VAL A 631 -14.68 -15.08 -12.48
C VAL A 631 -15.88 -16.00 -12.51
N ILE A 632 -15.73 -17.16 -11.90
CA ILE A 632 -16.81 -18.11 -11.59
C ILE A 632 -17.01 -18.08 -10.08
N VAL A 633 -18.13 -17.55 -9.61
CA VAL A 633 -18.51 -17.62 -8.19
C VAL A 633 -19.18 -18.98 -7.95
N TYR A 634 -18.49 -19.85 -7.25
CA TYR A 634 -19.00 -21.19 -6.94
C TYR A 634 -19.64 -21.21 -5.56
N ASN A 635 -20.96 -21.33 -5.50
CA ASN A 635 -21.78 -21.31 -4.29
C ASN A 635 -22.67 -22.56 -4.23
N ASP A 636 -22.09 -23.71 -3.96
CA ASP A 636 -22.74 -25.01 -4.04
C ASP A 636 -23.93 -25.15 -3.07
N LYS A 637 -23.77 -24.68 -1.82
CA LYS A 637 -24.73 -24.87 -0.72
C LYS A 637 -25.38 -23.58 -0.23
N GLU A 638 -25.44 -22.55 -1.04
CA GLU A 638 -25.89 -21.22 -0.63
C GLU A 638 -25.22 -20.75 0.67
N THR A 639 -23.92 -20.87 0.74
CA THR A 639 -23.13 -20.62 1.97
C THR A 639 -23.00 -19.14 2.33
N TYR A 640 -23.24 -18.23 1.36
CA TYR A 640 -23.27 -16.80 1.62
C TYR A 640 -24.53 -16.37 2.41
N LYS A 641 -24.32 -15.69 3.53
CA LYS A 641 -25.37 -15.18 4.42
C LYS A 641 -25.54 -13.66 4.23
N GLU A 642 -26.57 -13.07 4.85
CA GLU A 642 -26.77 -11.61 4.80
C GLU A 642 -25.56 -10.80 5.27
N ASP A 643 -24.87 -11.27 6.31
CA ASP A 643 -23.66 -10.62 6.84
C ASP A 643 -22.47 -10.68 5.86
N ASP A 644 -22.51 -11.55 4.86
CA ASP A 644 -21.44 -11.74 3.87
C ASP A 644 -21.58 -10.82 2.62
N ILE A 645 -22.49 -9.86 2.64
CA ILE A 645 -22.77 -8.98 1.48
C ILE A 645 -21.50 -8.32 0.92
N ASN A 646 -20.62 -7.83 1.79
CA ASN A 646 -19.38 -7.20 1.38
C ASN A 646 -18.39 -8.21 0.80
N LEU A 647 -18.29 -9.41 1.40
CA LEU A 647 -17.46 -10.48 0.87
C LEU A 647 -17.92 -10.91 -0.51
N TYR A 648 -19.24 -11.04 -0.70
CA TYR A 648 -19.83 -11.37 -1.99
C TYR A 648 -19.60 -10.28 -3.04
N TYR A 649 -19.74 -9.01 -2.63
CA TYR A 649 -19.38 -7.87 -3.47
C TYR A 649 -17.90 -7.90 -3.88
N VAL A 650 -16.99 -8.18 -2.93
CA VAL A 650 -15.55 -8.32 -3.22
C VAL A 650 -15.33 -9.40 -4.29
N VAL A 651 -15.91 -10.57 -4.11
CA VAL A 651 -15.76 -11.70 -5.04
C VAL A 651 -16.24 -11.34 -6.46
N CYS A 652 -17.44 -10.78 -6.59
CA CYS A 652 -18.00 -10.37 -7.88
C CYS A 652 -17.17 -9.27 -8.55
N SER A 653 -16.63 -8.34 -7.76
CA SER A 653 -15.80 -7.24 -8.26
C SER A 653 -14.37 -7.63 -8.68
N ARG A 654 -14.00 -8.91 -8.57
CA ARG A 654 -12.72 -9.43 -9.09
C ARG A 654 -12.74 -9.64 -10.60
N ALA A 655 -13.93 -9.74 -11.20
CA ALA A 655 -14.11 -9.94 -12.63
C ALA A 655 -13.85 -8.65 -13.42
N GLN A 656 -13.11 -8.76 -14.52
CA GLN A 656 -12.89 -7.68 -15.46
C GLN A 656 -13.85 -7.73 -16.66
N HIS A 657 -14.03 -8.92 -17.24
CA HIS A 657 -14.76 -9.13 -18.48
C HIS A 657 -16.00 -10.01 -18.35
N MET A 658 -15.88 -11.14 -17.66
CA MET A 658 -16.96 -12.11 -17.56
C MET A 658 -17.17 -12.58 -16.12
N LEU A 659 -18.42 -12.59 -15.68
CA LEU A 659 -18.82 -13.04 -14.36
C LEU A 659 -19.93 -14.08 -14.49
N SER A 660 -19.67 -15.30 -13.98
CA SER A 660 -20.66 -16.38 -13.93
C SER A 660 -20.87 -16.78 -12.46
N ILE A 661 -22.11 -16.91 -12.05
CA ILE A 661 -22.49 -17.15 -10.66
C ILE A 661 -23.32 -18.41 -10.57
N PHE A 662 -22.82 -19.38 -9.82
CA PHE A 662 -23.58 -20.58 -9.47
C PHE A 662 -24.35 -20.36 -8.17
N ASN A 663 -25.67 -20.63 -8.19
CA ASN A 663 -26.59 -20.45 -7.05
C ASN A 663 -26.51 -19.06 -6.41
N GLU A 664 -27.04 -18.08 -7.13
CA GLU A 664 -27.08 -16.69 -6.66
C GLU A 664 -27.67 -16.60 -5.23
N PRO A 665 -27.00 -15.96 -4.26
CA PRO A 665 -27.46 -15.94 -2.88
C PRO A 665 -28.69 -15.02 -2.72
N GLN A 666 -29.89 -15.58 -2.79
CA GLN A 666 -31.17 -14.88 -2.74
C GLN A 666 -31.37 -14.04 -1.47
N LYS A 667 -30.73 -14.43 -0.36
CA LYS A 667 -30.80 -13.68 0.91
C LYS A 667 -30.06 -12.36 0.88
N ILE A 668 -29.04 -12.22 0.03
CA ILE A 668 -28.25 -10.99 -0.13
C ILE A 668 -29.02 -9.98 -1.01
N LEU A 669 -29.69 -10.44 -2.04
CA LEU A 669 -30.32 -9.57 -3.05
C LEU A 669 -31.72 -9.08 -2.68
N LYS A 670 -32.35 -9.59 -1.63
CA LYS A 670 -33.69 -9.20 -1.19
C LYS A 670 -33.77 -7.86 -0.43
N LYS A 671 -32.65 -7.19 -0.27
CA LYS A 671 -32.58 -5.81 0.23
C LYS A 671 -32.49 -4.82 -0.92
#